data_54a638fa9e811456c4f4a1fef8cb650e
#
_entry.id   54a638fa9e811456c4f4a1fef8cb650e
#
_cell.length_a   1.000
_cell.length_b   1.000
_cell.length_c   1.000
_cell.angle_alpha   90.00
_cell.angle_beta   90.00
_cell.angle_gamma   90.00
#
_symmetry.space_group_name_H-M   'P 1'
#
loop_
_entity.id
_entity.type
_entity.pdbx_description
1 polymer ?
#
loop_
_entity_poly.entity_id
_entity_poly.type
_entity_poly.pdbx_seq_one_letter_code
_entity_poly.pdbx_strand_id
1 'polypeptide(L)'
;MDNVTLNNITSSCQKELSALFISSGLEQLRIITRYCSDSQIITKVEEIIENYHYMLSFLANGGKDEERGLTQEKINKKAQKILRIAHRDIRLQNQHGQYSNAYHKLHNLYGVEAEETLMKKWGANPLPDEQLLIQDQIFNLIWTSPLWNERNTAHWYEFISRQTDFVKLHFIGAVILSLWEYFDEEKLSLLFLFTDTDSEKMNAVTVTALIFLAEKYQKELSLYPDLIIRYQNSNIRKFISAVMKEKLLMLQTLIAIKKEEDDMTNFSLSMSQDEIEMLMKRKMANLRFMIERGLDINLSNRTELWYKCDFLRQDISHWWLPFEKSSPVIEELLLDKDGNFNKQAYRMLDLPSECDIDRYAMFTFMAKKQFKNTFIEQMIQSLDMAGLSGEENLVPYVNHLKTTMQNLYRIFAHSPLRNEISNPFLWKQDFWENSLLKDLFSEDNVLDICAEMLEANILDQPVAWLDKMAETSGTTLEMLKLKSNCLFKQEKYAEAIEPLTQMLFFEEDNEWALIVLQKCYEKLGRKDKQLEAALKLLKINSENSNYLTVAATVLIEMEEYEEALKYLFKLDYMQENNIVFKTCIETCALHLRKFDLALRYNKTILESTDYEDRYIEYLTAGHVHFAMGNWKEALSSYKKYKAHAEELNKKENRKVDPDKEFLLSSKILKELCISPSDIRLMHDMINL
;
A
#
# COMPACT_ATOMS: atom_id res chain seq x y z
N MET A 1 25.08 30.30 -4.48
CA MET A 1 23.93 29.89 -3.64
C MET A 1 24.00 28.38 -3.54
N ASP A 2 23.90 27.79 -2.34
CA ASP A 2 23.86 26.33 -2.23
C ASP A 2 22.49 25.75 -2.69
N ASN A 3 22.49 24.45 -3.01
CA ASN A 3 21.29 23.81 -3.59
C ASN A 3 20.10 23.79 -2.62
N VAL A 4 20.33 23.71 -1.31
CA VAL A 4 19.23 23.69 -0.33
C VAL A 4 18.56 25.05 -0.25
N THR A 5 19.34 26.12 -0.18
CA THR A 5 18.83 27.51 -0.20
C THR A 5 18.13 27.83 -1.53
N LEU A 6 18.70 27.41 -2.64
CA LEU A 6 18.09 27.57 -3.96
C LEU A 6 16.71 26.89 -4.03
N ASN A 7 16.63 25.63 -3.64
CA ASN A 7 15.37 24.87 -3.65
C ASN A 7 14.30 25.51 -2.75
N ASN A 8 14.69 25.98 -1.55
CA ASN A 8 13.75 26.62 -0.62
C ASN A 8 13.20 27.95 -1.19
N ILE A 9 14.05 28.81 -1.74
CA ILE A 9 13.62 30.09 -2.30
C ILE A 9 12.78 29.86 -3.57
N THR A 10 13.18 28.92 -4.42
CA THR A 10 12.44 28.57 -5.63
C THR A 10 11.07 28.00 -5.28
N SER A 11 10.97 27.12 -4.29
CA SER A 11 9.71 26.56 -3.81
C SER A 11 8.79 27.65 -3.23
N SER A 12 9.34 28.61 -2.48
CA SER A 12 8.59 29.75 -1.97
C SER A 12 8.04 30.61 -3.12
N CYS A 13 8.89 30.99 -4.08
CA CYS A 13 8.50 31.74 -5.26
C CYS A 13 7.41 31.01 -6.07
N GLN A 14 7.58 29.71 -6.30
CA GLN A 14 6.58 28.88 -6.99
C GLN A 14 5.24 28.85 -6.24
N LYS A 15 5.27 28.79 -4.91
CA LYS A 15 4.05 28.81 -4.08
C LYS A 15 3.31 30.14 -4.22
N GLU A 16 4.02 31.27 -4.18
CA GLU A 16 3.43 32.62 -4.35
C GLU A 16 2.80 32.76 -5.75
N LEU A 17 3.53 32.40 -6.80
CA LEU A 17 3.03 32.45 -8.17
C LEU A 17 1.82 31.53 -8.38
N SER A 18 1.86 30.32 -7.84
CA SER A 18 0.74 29.37 -7.92
C SER A 18 -0.51 29.85 -7.15
N ALA A 19 -0.34 30.64 -6.10
CA ALA A 19 -1.41 31.26 -5.34
C ALA A 19 -1.87 32.61 -5.93
N LEU A 20 -1.35 33.00 -7.10
CA LEU A 20 -1.60 34.27 -7.79
C LEU A 20 -1.14 35.53 -7.01
N PHE A 21 -0.24 35.38 -6.04
CA PHE A 21 0.46 36.52 -5.43
C PHE A 21 1.59 37.01 -6.33
N ILE A 22 1.22 37.50 -7.52
CA ILE A 22 2.17 37.79 -8.62
C ILE A 22 3.23 38.79 -8.20
N SER A 23 2.86 39.87 -7.51
CA SER A 23 3.83 40.89 -7.05
C SER A 23 4.92 40.29 -6.16
N SER A 24 4.53 39.54 -5.14
CA SER A 24 5.45 38.87 -4.21
C SER A 24 6.31 37.82 -4.94
N GLY A 25 5.70 37.01 -5.82
CA GLY A 25 6.39 36.03 -6.63
C GLY A 25 7.43 36.66 -7.58
N LEU A 26 7.11 37.77 -8.22
CA LEU A 26 8.03 38.48 -9.11
C LEU A 26 9.21 39.10 -8.36
N GLU A 27 9.00 39.65 -7.14
CA GLU A 27 10.11 40.15 -6.33
C GLU A 27 11.03 39.00 -5.87
N GLN A 28 10.50 37.87 -5.49
CA GLN A 28 11.32 36.69 -5.19
C GLN A 28 12.08 36.20 -6.42
N LEU A 29 11.44 36.17 -7.58
CA LEU A 29 12.06 35.79 -8.85
C LEU A 29 13.20 36.75 -9.20
N ARG A 30 13.03 38.05 -9.01
CA ARG A 30 14.04 39.08 -9.19
C ARG A 30 15.29 38.82 -8.30
N ILE A 31 15.07 38.38 -7.07
CA ILE A 31 16.18 38.02 -6.16
C ILE A 31 16.93 36.80 -6.69
N ILE A 32 16.20 35.75 -7.11
CA ILE A 32 16.78 34.52 -7.66
C ILE A 32 17.64 34.83 -8.89
N THR A 33 17.14 35.63 -9.84
CA THR A 33 17.81 35.89 -11.11
C THR A 33 19.13 36.66 -10.97
N ARG A 34 19.37 37.33 -9.84
CA ARG A 34 20.68 37.97 -9.58
C ARG A 34 21.84 36.95 -9.44
N TYR A 35 21.52 35.69 -9.22
CA TYR A 35 22.50 34.60 -9.13
C TYR A 35 22.68 33.88 -10.47
N CYS A 36 21.92 34.22 -11.50
CA CYS A 36 22.07 33.65 -12.84
C CYS A 36 23.32 34.12 -13.56
N SER A 37 23.91 33.25 -14.36
CA SER A 37 25.03 33.55 -15.23
C SER A 37 24.61 34.30 -16.48
N ASP A 38 23.38 34.03 -16.96
CA ASP A 38 22.83 34.64 -18.16
C ASP A 38 22.08 35.95 -17.85
N SER A 39 22.65 37.07 -18.27
CA SER A 39 22.07 38.41 -18.10
C SER A 39 20.72 38.59 -18.81
N GLN A 40 20.42 37.82 -19.87
CA GLN A 40 19.14 37.87 -20.55
C GLN A 40 17.98 37.43 -19.65
N ILE A 41 18.23 36.54 -18.69
CA ILE A 41 17.21 36.10 -17.72
C ILE A 41 16.78 37.29 -16.85
N ILE A 42 17.74 38.08 -16.38
CA ILE A 42 17.49 39.28 -15.56
C ILE A 42 16.65 40.30 -16.36
N THR A 43 17.02 40.58 -17.60
CA THR A 43 16.28 41.51 -18.46
C THR A 43 14.83 41.08 -18.65
N LYS A 44 14.59 39.79 -18.92
CA LYS A 44 13.23 39.24 -19.08
C LYS A 44 12.37 39.37 -17.81
N VAL A 45 12.96 39.24 -16.62
CA VAL A 45 12.24 39.43 -15.36
C VAL A 45 11.86 40.90 -15.16
N GLU A 46 12.78 41.83 -15.40
CA GLU A 46 12.49 43.26 -15.28
C GLU A 46 11.37 43.66 -16.27
N GLU A 47 11.39 43.19 -17.51
CA GLU A 47 10.32 43.42 -18.48
C GLU A 47 8.94 42.90 -17.96
N ILE A 48 8.90 41.73 -17.31
CA ILE A 48 7.64 41.21 -16.76
C ILE A 48 7.18 42.05 -15.57
N ILE A 49 8.09 42.49 -14.70
CA ILE A 49 7.78 43.36 -13.56
C ILE A 49 7.22 44.72 -14.07
N GLU A 50 7.85 45.31 -15.07
CA GLU A 50 7.37 46.56 -15.67
C GLU A 50 5.98 46.39 -16.28
N ASN A 51 5.75 45.36 -17.07
CA ASN A 51 4.45 45.04 -17.64
C ASN A 51 3.36 44.84 -16.58
N TYR A 52 3.69 44.17 -15.48
CA TYR A 52 2.74 43.96 -14.37
C TYR A 52 2.45 45.27 -13.65
N HIS A 53 3.47 46.09 -13.38
CA HIS A 53 3.29 47.42 -12.78
C HIS A 53 2.48 48.37 -13.67
N TYR A 54 2.69 48.29 -14.99
CA TYR A 54 1.89 49.06 -15.92
C TYR A 54 0.41 48.70 -15.87
N MET A 55 0.09 47.39 -15.83
CA MET A 55 -1.28 46.91 -15.68
C MET A 55 -1.89 47.40 -14.35
N LEU A 56 -1.15 47.26 -13.23
CA LEU A 56 -1.64 47.74 -11.92
C LEU A 56 -1.90 49.25 -11.93
N SER A 57 -1.00 50.04 -12.49
CA SER A 57 -1.13 51.50 -12.61
C SER A 57 -2.31 51.90 -13.48
N PHE A 58 -2.55 51.21 -14.59
CA PHE A 58 -3.71 51.43 -15.44
C PHE A 58 -5.02 51.20 -14.68
N LEU A 59 -5.13 50.10 -13.96
CA LEU A 59 -6.30 49.75 -13.15
C LEU A 59 -6.49 50.72 -11.97
N ALA A 60 -5.41 51.13 -11.29
CA ALA A 60 -5.44 52.09 -10.19
C ALA A 60 -5.92 53.47 -10.62
N ASN A 61 -5.68 53.86 -11.88
CA ASN A 61 -6.17 55.12 -12.47
C ASN A 61 -7.59 55.01 -13.04
N GLY A 62 -8.33 53.93 -12.74
CA GLY A 62 -9.71 53.73 -13.17
C GLY A 62 -9.87 53.16 -14.58
N GLY A 63 -8.80 52.66 -15.17
CA GLY A 63 -8.84 51.93 -16.45
C GLY A 63 -9.66 50.66 -16.31
N LYS A 64 -10.44 50.34 -17.35
CA LYS A 64 -11.21 49.07 -17.41
C LYS A 64 -10.49 48.15 -18.39
N ASP A 65 -10.14 46.97 -17.90
CA ASP A 65 -9.58 45.87 -18.68
C ASP A 65 -10.42 44.61 -18.44
N GLU A 66 -11.22 44.25 -19.43
CA GLU A 66 -12.06 43.03 -19.36
C GLU A 66 -11.21 41.78 -19.46
N GLU A 67 -10.04 41.83 -20.07
CA GLU A 67 -9.11 40.72 -20.24
C GLU A 67 -8.03 40.66 -19.14
N ARG A 68 -8.14 41.43 -18.06
CA ARG A 68 -7.13 41.49 -16.99
C ARG A 68 -6.79 40.11 -16.39
N GLY A 69 -7.77 39.19 -16.33
CA GLY A 69 -7.53 37.83 -15.86
C GLY A 69 -6.59 37.06 -16.79
N LEU A 70 -6.82 37.11 -18.09
CA LEU A 70 -5.96 36.51 -19.11
C LEU A 70 -4.55 37.13 -19.12
N THR A 71 -4.45 38.46 -18.91
CA THR A 71 -3.17 39.14 -18.80
C THR A 71 -2.39 38.66 -17.55
N GLN A 72 -3.05 38.52 -16.42
CA GLN A 72 -2.44 37.97 -15.21
C GLN A 72 -1.96 36.53 -15.40
N GLU A 73 -2.76 35.68 -16.03
CA GLU A 73 -2.36 34.31 -16.34
C GLU A 73 -1.15 34.26 -17.27
N LYS A 74 -1.10 35.08 -18.30
CA LYS A 74 0.05 35.20 -19.22
C LYS A 74 1.31 35.63 -18.48
N ILE A 75 1.21 36.61 -17.60
CA ILE A 75 2.33 37.09 -16.76
C ILE A 75 2.80 35.96 -15.86
N ASN A 76 1.87 35.27 -15.17
CA ASN A 76 2.17 34.16 -14.28
C ASN A 76 2.88 33.00 -15.00
N LYS A 77 2.37 32.58 -16.17
CA LYS A 77 3.02 31.57 -17.03
C LYS A 77 4.46 31.95 -17.38
N LYS A 78 4.67 33.21 -17.84
CA LYS A 78 6.01 33.71 -18.17
C LYS A 78 6.92 33.72 -16.95
N ALA A 79 6.43 34.18 -15.78
CA ALA A 79 7.20 34.22 -14.54
C ALA A 79 7.62 32.81 -14.10
N GLN A 80 6.69 31.85 -14.10
CA GLN A 80 7.00 30.46 -13.78
C GLN A 80 7.99 29.81 -14.77
N LYS A 81 7.89 30.12 -16.07
CA LYS A 81 8.84 29.66 -17.08
C LYS A 81 10.25 30.19 -16.81
N ILE A 82 10.36 31.48 -16.51
CA ILE A 82 11.66 32.08 -16.17
C ILE A 82 12.21 31.54 -14.84
N LEU A 83 11.37 31.31 -13.86
CA LEU A 83 11.78 30.69 -12.58
C LEU A 83 12.48 29.33 -12.82
N ARG A 84 11.92 28.49 -13.69
CA ARG A 84 12.52 27.19 -14.07
C ARG A 84 13.86 27.36 -14.79
N ILE A 85 13.94 28.31 -15.71
CA ILE A 85 15.18 28.61 -16.43
C ILE A 85 16.26 29.11 -15.44
N ALA A 86 15.92 30.04 -14.55
CA ALA A 86 16.82 30.59 -13.55
C ALA A 86 17.31 29.52 -12.57
N HIS A 87 16.40 28.69 -12.09
CA HIS A 87 16.76 27.58 -11.21
C HIS A 87 17.74 26.61 -11.87
N ARG A 88 17.47 26.25 -13.14
CA ARG A 88 18.38 25.38 -13.91
C ARG A 88 19.75 26.03 -14.11
N ASP A 89 19.81 27.30 -14.49
CA ASP A 89 21.08 28.02 -14.70
C ASP A 89 21.93 28.02 -13.42
N ILE A 90 21.36 28.39 -12.28
CA ILE A 90 22.07 28.40 -10.98
C ILE A 90 22.51 26.99 -10.58
N ARG A 91 21.67 25.97 -10.78
CA ARG A 91 22.01 24.57 -10.46
C ARG A 91 23.19 24.08 -11.31
N LEU A 92 23.25 24.44 -12.56
CA LEU A 92 24.37 24.09 -13.43
C LEU A 92 25.68 24.76 -13.01
N GLN A 93 25.64 26.00 -12.51
CA GLN A 93 26.82 26.66 -11.97
C GLN A 93 27.42 25.94 -10.77
N ASN A 94 26.60 25.33 -9.94
CA ASN A 94 27.03 24.68 -8.69
C ASN A 94 27.87 23.40 -8.89
N GLN A 95 27.90 22.83 -10.08
CA GLN A 95 28.68 21.63 -10.47
C GLN A 95 28.53 20.41 -9.55
N HIS A 96 27.45 20.34 -8.79
CA HIS A 96 27.15 19.24 -7.87
C HIS A 96 25.88 18.49 -8.26
N GLY A 97 25.91 17.17 -8.07
CA GLY A 97 24.78 16.29 -8.39
C GLY A 97 24.85 15.67 -9.76
N GLN A 98 24.05 14.63 -9.96
CA GLN A 98 24.05 13.82 -11.20
C GLN A 98 23.64 14.63 -12.41
N TYR A 99 22.62 15.49 -12.27
CA TYR A 99 22.13 16.36 -13.35
C TYR A 99 23.22 17.30 -13.87
N SER A 100 23.89 18.02 -13.00
CA SER A 100 24.96 18.96 -13.34
C SER A 100 26.17 18.23 -13.92
N ASN A 101 26.54 17.06 -13.35
CA ASN A 101 27.64 16.25 -13.83
C ASN A 101 27.40 15.75 -15.27
N ALA A 102 26.17 15.24 -15.55
CA ALA A 102 25.80 14.79 -16.89
C ALA A 102 25.90 15.92 -17.92
N TYR A 103 25.37 17.11 -17.59
CA TYR A 103 25.45 18.29 -18.45
C TYR A 103 26.91 18.67 -18.74
N HIS A 104 27.75 18.85 -17.71
CA HIS A 104 29.13 19.29 -17.89
C HIS A 104 29.98 18.26 -18.62
N LYS A 105 29.75 16.95 -18.38
CA LYS A 105 30.44 15.88 -19.11
C LYS A 105 30.21 16.02 -20.62
N LEU A 106 28.96 16.24 -21.04
CA LEU A 106 28.62 16.43 -22.46
C LEU A 106 29.17 17.76 -23.03
N HIS A 107 29.00 18.84 -22.28
CA HIS A 107 29.45 20.15 -22.71
C HIS A 107 30.98 20.22 -22.83
N ASN A 108 31.72 19.57 -21.95
CA ASN A 108 33.17 19.50 -22.04
C ASN A 108 33.66 18.67 -23.26
N LEU A 109 32.86 17.64 -23.67
CA LEU A 109 33.21 16.82 -24.82
C LEU A 109 32.84 17.46 -26.17
N TYR A 110 31.71 18.12 -26.26
CA TYR A 110 31.13 18.54 -27.54
C TYR A 110 30.78 20.05 -27.62
N GLY A 111 30.86 20.77 -26.51
CA GLY A 111 30.49 22.18 -26.46
C GLY A 111 29.01 22.42 -26.78
N VAL A 112 28.72 23.50 -27.48
CA VAL A 112 27.37 23.89 -27.91
C VAL A 112 26.84 23.03 -29.06
N GLU A 113 27.70 22.32 -29.78
CA GLU A 113 27.38 21.47 -30.92
C GLU A 113 27.10 20.01 -30.52
N ALA A 114 26.86 19.75 -29.23
CA ALA A 114 26.65 18.39 -28.70
C ALA A 114 25.52 17.64 -29.45
N GLU A 115 24.39 18.31 -29.66
CA GLU A 115 23.22 17.73 -30.34
C GLU A 115 23.55 17.33 -31.78
N GLU A 116 24.08 18.26 -32.59
CA GLU A 116 24.41 18.00 -33.99
C GLU A 116 25.48 16.90 -34.11
N THR A 117 26.51 16.95 -33.27
CA THR A 117 27.60 15.98 -33.26
C THR A 117 27.10 14.57 -32.91
N LEU A 118 26.27 14.43 -31.89
CA LEU A 118 25.73 13.16 -31.46
C LEU A 118 24.74 12.57 -32.46
N MET A 119 23.88 13.39 -33.05
CA MET A 119 22.96 12.97 -34.13
C MET A 119 23.72 12.48 -35.36
N LYS A 120 24.81 13.14 -35.74
CA LYS A 120 25.66 12.72 -36.83
C LYS A 120 26.38 11.41 -36.56
N LYS A 121 26.91 11.23 -35.35
CA LYS A 121 27.52 9.96 -34.92
C LYS A 121 26.52 8.82 -34.90
N TRP A 122 25.30 9.03 -34.38
CA TRP A 122 24.25 8.04 -34.38
C TRP A 122 23.82 7.64 -35.80
N GLY A 123 23.67 8.60 -36.72
CA GLY A 123 23.33 8.35 -38.11
C GLY A 123 24.41 7.63 -38.92
N ALA A 124 25.67 7.58 -38.44
CA ALA A 124 26.77 6.87 -39.06
C ALA A 124 26.76 5.34 -38.80
N ASN A 125 25.74 4.79 -38.12
CA ASN A 125 25.65 3.38 -37.74
C ASN A 125 26.91 2.90 -36.98
N PRO A 126 27.11 3.38 -35.74
CA PRO A 126 28.28 3.02 -34.94
C PRO A 126 28.34 1.52 -34.63
N LEU A 127 29.53 1.04 -34.31
CA LEU A 127 29.71 -0.35 -33.83
C LEU A 127 28.92 -0.58 -32.53
N PRO A 128 28.49 -1.78 -32.20
CA PRO A 128 27.67 -2.09 -31.02
C PRO A 128 28.21 -1.50 -29.72
N ASP A 129 29.50 -1.58 -29.46
CA ASP A 129 30.17 -1.04 -28.27
C ASP A 129 30.13 0.48 -28.20
N GLU A 130 30.21 1.15 -29.35
CA GLU A 130 30.10 2.63 -29.45
C GLU A 130 28.63 3.06 -29.43
N GLN A 131 27.72 2.23 -29.89
CA GLN A 131 26.30 2.53 -30.00
C GLN A 131 25.69 2.83 -28.62
N LEU A 132 25.95 1.98 -27.62
CA LEU A 132 25.44 2.21 -26.26
C LEU A 132 26.01 3.51 -25.66
N LEU A 133 27.31 3.77 -25.84
CA LEU A 133 27.92 5.00 -25.35
C LEU A 133 27.27 6.26 -25.97
N ILE A 134 27.01 6.24 -27.28
CA ILE A 134 26.36 7.36 -27.95
C ILE A 134 24.90 7.47 -27.51
N GLN A 135 24.23 6.34 -27.32
CA GLN A 135 22.86 6.28 -26.79
C GLN A 135 22.75 6.89 -25.40
N ASP A 136 23.67 6.60 -24.50
CA ASP A 136 23.76 7.19 -23.16
C ASP A 136 24.02 8.71 -23.23
N GLN A 137 24.87 9.13 -24.15
CA GLN A 137 25.15 10.55 -24.37
C GLN A 137 23.91 11.29 -24.90
N ILE A 138 23.13 10.70 -25.80
CA ILE A 138 21.86 11.24 -26.29
C ILE A 138 20.81 11.28 -25.15
N PHE A 139 20.75 10.21 -24.35
CA PHE A 139 19.90 10.19 -23.15
C PHE A 139 20.21 11.39 -22.23
N ASN A 140 21.49 11.57 -21.88
CA ASN A 140 21.94 12.65 -21.01
C ASN A 140 21.72 14.03 -21.65
N LEU A 141 21.83 14.14 -22.98
CA LEU A 141 21.51 15.37 -23.73
C LEU A 141 20.02 15.74 -23.61
N ILE A 142 19.12 14.77 -23.81
CA ILE A 142 17.66 14.98 -23.66
C ILE A 142 17.34 15.33 -22.20
N TRP A 143 17.84 14.57 -21.24
CA TRP A 143 17.60 14.78 -19.82
C TRP A 143 18.00 16.19 -19.37
N THR A 144 19.21 16.63 -19.74
CA THR A 144 19.77 17.91 -19.29
C THR A 144 19.45 19.09 -20.22
N SER A 145 18.65 18.86 -21.28
CA SER A 145 18.27 19.89 -22.23
C SER A 145 17.50 21.05 -21.58
N PRO A 146 17.59 22.28 -22.11
CA PRO A 146 16.76 23.40 -21.66
C PRO A 146 15.27 23.13 -21.92
N LEU A 147 14.41 24.08 -21.54
CA LEU A 147 12.99 24.01 -21.89
C LEU A 147 12.83 24.04 -23.42
N TRP A 148 11.98 23.16 -23.90
CA TRP A 148 11.74 23.01 -25.36
C TRP A 148 10.75 24.04 -25.89
N ASN A 149 10.70 24.13 -27.21
CA ASN A 149 9.68 24.78 -28.00
C ASN A 149 9.11 23.79 -29.04
N GLU A 150 8.06 24.15 -29.74
CA GLU A 150 7.40 23.30 -30.74
C GLU A 150 8.37 22.69 -31.78
N ARG A 151 9.43 23.43 -32.18
CA ARG A 151 10.43 22.93 -33.13
C ARG A 151 11.28 21.82 -32.52
N ASN A 152 11.64 21.96 -31.24
CA ASN A 152 12.36 20.92 -30.53
C ASN A 152 11.48 19.66 -30.39
N THR A 153 10.21 19.84 -30.04
CA THR A 153 9.26 18.73 -29.94
C THR A 153 9.13 17.97 -31.26
N ALA A 154 8.93 18.67 -32.36
CA ALA A 154 8.84 18.07 -33.70
C ALA A 154 10.14 17.34 -34.09
N HIS A 155 11.30 17.96 -33.86
CA HIS A 155 12.60 17.39 -34.15
C HIS A 155 12.85 16.09 -33.36
N TRP A 156 12.66 16.12 -32.03
CA TRP A 156 12.85 14.96 -31.18
C TRP A 156 11.81 13.85 -31.43
N TYR A 157 10.56 14.21 -31.73
CA TYR A 157 9.55 13.23 -32.12
C TYR A 157 9.95 12.49 -33.40
N GLU A 158 10.37 13.21 -34.43
CA GLU A 158 10.81 12.62 -35.69
C GLU A 158 12.02 11.71 -35.49
N PHE A 159 12.98 12.12 -34.65
CA PHE A 159 14.16 11.32 -34.35
C PHE A 159 13.81 10.06 -33.56
N ILE A 160 13.07 10.20 -32.46
CA ILE A 160 12.73 9.06 -31.57
C ILE A 160 11.79 8.08 -32.29
N SER A 161 10.79 8.55 -33.03
CA SER A 161 9.82 7.67 -33.70
C SER A 161 10.44 6.70 -34.72
N ARG A 162 11.58 7.04 -35.28
CA ARG A 162 12.31 6.21 -36.26
C ARG A 162 13.17 5.12 -35.63
N GLN A 163 13.33 5.12 -34.30
CA GLN A 163 14.18 4.15 -33.60
C GLN A 163 13.45 2.83 -33.34
N THR A 164 14.20 1.80 -32.95
CA THR A 164 13.63 0.56 -32.41
C THR A 164 12.91 0.82 -31.08
N ASP A 165 11.98 -0.02 -30.67
CA ASP A 165 11.24 0.14 -29.42
C ASP A 165 12.15 0.18 -28.20
N PHE A 166 13.24 -0.57 -28.20
CA PHE A 166 14.26 -0.51 -27.17
C PHE A 166 14.87 0.89 -27.02
N VAL A 167 15.32 1.47 -28.10
CA VAL A 167 15.92 2.82 -28.11
C VAL A 167 14.88 3.90 -27.83
N LYS A 168 13.66 3.76 -28.40
CA LYS A 168 12.54 4.67 -28.11
C LYS A 168 12.26 4.75 -26.62
N LEU A 169 12.10 3.59 -25.95
CA LEU A 169 11.81 3.53 -24.52
C LEU A 169 12.91 4.19 -23.69
N HIS A 170 14.17 4.01 -24.06
CA HIS A 170 15.30 4.64 -23.39
C HIS A 170 15.24 6.17 -23.52
N PHE A 171 15.02 6.70 -24.71
CA PHE A 171 14.93 8.15 -24.94
C PHE A 171 13.65 8.76 -24.32
N ILE A 172 12.53 8.04 -24.32
CA ILE A 172 11.33 8.44 -23.57
C ILE A 172 11.62 8.49 -22.07
N GLY A 173 12.42 7.54 -21.54
CA GLY A 173 12.93 7.59 -20.17
C GLY A 173 13.69 8.91 -19.87
N ALA A 174 14.52 9.39 -20.80
CA ALA A 174 15.21 10.67 -20.67
C ALA A 174 14.25 11.87 -20.63
N VAL A 175 13.21 11.85 -21.48
CA VAL A 175 12.17 12.89 -21.48
C VAL A 175 11.39 12.88 -20.15
N ILE A 176 11.02 11.69 -19.65
CA ILE A 176 10.33 11.55 -18.36
C ILE A 176 11.23 12.09 -17.25
N LEU A 177 12.50 11.72 -17.23
CA LEU A 177 13.44 12.19 -16.21
C LEU A 177 13.65 13.70 -16.29
N SER A 178 13.73 14.29 -17.51
CA SER A 178 13.79 15.73 -17.72
C SER A 178 12.55 16.45 -17.18
N LEU A 179 11.35 15.90 -17.41
CA LEU A 179 10.10 16.40 -16.86
C LEU A 179 10.03 16.22 -15.33
N TRP A 180 10.76 15.25 -14.77
CA TRP A 180 10.86 15.11 -13.32
C TRP A 180 11.68 16.22 -12.66
N GLU A 181 12.64 16.78 -13.40
CA GLU A 181 13.41 17.95 -12.96
C GLU A 181 12.61 19.25 -13.06
N TYR A 182 12.01 19.50 -14.22
CA TYR A 182 11.30 20.74 -14.51
C TYR A 182 10.06 20.50 -15.34
N PHE A 183 8.97 21.20 -15.00
CA PHE A 183 7.80 21.24 -15.87
C PHE A 183 8.13 21.87 -17.23
N ASP A 184 7.82 21.16 -18.29
CA ASP A 184 8.00 21.58 -19.67
C ASP A 184 6.80 21.13 -20.51
N GLU A 185 6.01 22.11 -20.99
CA GLU A 185 4.78 21.87 -21.74
C GLU A 185 5.02 21.10 -23.04
N GLU A 186 6.17 21.35 -23.66
CA GLU A 186 6.53 20.78 -24.95
C GLU A 186 7.02 19.32 -24.81
N LYS A 187 7.85 19.06 -23.81
CA LYS A 187 8.27 17.70 -23.49
C LYS A 187 7.08 16.83 -23.04
N LEU A 188 6.14 17.44 -22.28
CA LEU A 188 4.92 16.74 -21.89
C LEU A 188 4.05 16.44 -23.11
N SER A 189 3.96 17.40 -24.06
CA SER A 189 3.26 17.21 -25.34
C SER A 189 3.86 16.07 -26.17
N LEU A 190 5.18 15.89 -26.13
CA LEU A 190 5.82 14.76 -26.80
C LEU A 190 5.39 13.43 -26.19
N LEU A 191 5.29 13.30 -24.85
CA LEU A 191 4.87 12.05 -24.22
C LEU A 191 3.48 11.61 -24.67
N PHE A 192 2.54 12.55 -24.84
CA PHE A 192 1.20 12.22 -25.37
C PHE A 192 1.22 11.57 -26.74
N LEU A 193 2.21 11.86 -27.60
CA LEU A 193 2.34 11.25 -28.92
C LEU A 193 2.74 9.76 -28.86
N PHE A 194 3.20 9.29 -27.71
CA PHE A 194 3.61 7.91 -27.47
C PHE A 194 2.65 7.12 -26.55
N THR A 195 1.44 7.65 -26.27
CA THR A 195 0.44 6.96 -25.44
C THR A 195 -0.47 6.01 -26.20
N ASP A 196 -0.46 6.04 -27.53
CA ASP A 196 -1.32 5.22 -28.39
C ASP A 196 -0.49 4.62 -29.52
N THR A 197 0.47 3.77 -29.13
CA THR A 197 1.35 3.06 -30.05
C THR A 197 1.02 1.58 -30.05
N ASP A 198 1.48 0.84 -31.06
CA ASP A 198 1.34 -0.61 -31.11
C ASP A 198 2.15 -1.34 -30.01
N SER A 199 3.09 -0.66 -29.36
CA SER A 199 3.91 -1.19 -28.28
C SER A 199 3.22 -1.05 -26.92
N GLU A 200 2.72 -2.13 -26.36
CA GLU A 200 2.08 -2.14 -25.03
C GLU A 200 3.03 -1.67 -23.91
N LYS A 201 4.32 -1.99 -24.00
CA LYS A 201 5.34 -1.54 -23.06
C LYS A 201 5.52 -0.02 -23.13
N MET A 202 5.52 0.56 -24.35
CA MET A 202 5.59 2.01 -24.52
C MET A 202 4.39 2.72 -23.92
N ASN A 203 3.18 2.20 -24.21
CA ASN A 203 1.93 2.75 -23.65
C ASN A 203 1.93 2.66 -22.12
N ALA A 204 2.37 1.56 -21.53
CA ALA A 204 2.46 1.40 -20.07
C ALA A 204 3.41 2.43 -19.44
N VAL A 205 4.60 2.62 -20.02
CA VAL A 205 5.60 3.58 -19.52
C VAL A 205 5.09 5.02 -19.62
N THR A 206 4.58 5.41 -20.79
CA THR A 206 4.14 6.80 -21.04
C THR A 206 2.90 7.17 -20.24
N VAL A 207 1.90 6.28 -20.16
CA VAL A 207 0.68 6.50 -19.37
C VAL A 207 1.00 6.61 -17.89
N THR A 208 1.82 5.71 -17.37
CA THR A 208 2.25 5.75 -15.95
C THR A 208 2.98 7.06 -15.63
N ALA A 209 3.91 7.46 -16.51
CA ALA A 209 4.64 8.72 -16.35
C ALA A 209 3.71 9.93 -16.37
N LEU A 210 2.77 10.00 -17.32
CA LEU A 210 1.80 11.10 -17.41
C LEU A 210 0.92 11.21 -16.16
N ILE A 211 0.47 10.09 -15.60
CA ILE A 211 -0.32 10.10 -14.36
C ILE A 211 0.51 10.65 -13.19
N PHE A 212 1.75 10.19 -13.03
CA PHE A 212 2.63 10.69 -11.97
C PHE A 212 3.01 12.18 -12.18
N LEU A 213 3.19 12.61 -13.44
CA LEU A 213 3.43 14.01 -13.74
C LEU A 213 2.19 14.88 -13.49
N ALA A 214 0.98 14.36 -13.70
CA ALA A 214 -0.26 15.03 -13.33
C ALA A 214 -0.41 15.20 -11.81
N GLU A 215 0.04 14.22 -11.01
CA GLU A 215 0.12 14.38 -9.56
C GLU A 215 1.12 15.45 -9.16
N LYS A 216 2.31 15.43 -9.78
CA LYS A 216 3.41 16.36 -9.47
C LYS A 216 3.09 17.80 -9.82
N TYR A 217 2.52 18.01 -10.98
CA TYR A 217 2.37 19.31 -11.62
C TYR A 217 0.92 19.82 -11.70
N GLN A 218 0.08 19.40 -10.75
CA GLN A 218 -1.35 19.80 -10.72
C GLN A 218 -1.55 21.30 -10.84
N LYS A 219 -0.74 22.10 -10.13
CA LYS A 219 -0.86 23.56 -10.11
C LYS A 219 -0.40 24.20 -11.41
N GLU A 220 0.70 23.69 -11.99
CA GLU A 220 1.23 24.14 -13.26
C GLU A 220 0.28 23.80 -14.39
N LEU A 221 -0.25 22.57 -14.41
CA LEU A 221 -1.18 22.12 -15.44
C LEU A 221 -2.47 22.93 -15.49
N SER A 222 -2.94 23.47 -14.35
CA SER A 222 -4.12 24.33 -14.34
C SER A 222 -3.98 25.59 -15.19
N LEU A 223 -2.75 26.01 -15.50
CA LEU A 223 -2.45 27.13 -16.38
C LEU A 223 -2.43 26.76 -17.88
N TYR A 224 -2.57 25.46 -18.22
CA TYR A 224 -2.46 24.94 -19.58
C TYR A 224 -3.70 24.14 -19.98
N PRO A 225 -4.84 24.80 -20.31
CA PRO A 225 -6.09 24.13 -20.66
C PRO A 225 -5.95 23.11 -21.79
N ASP A 226 -5.10 23.38 -22.76
CA ASP A 226 -4.86 22.47 -23.90
C ASP A 226 -4.24 21.14 -23.46
N LEU A 227 -3.37 21.17 -22.46
CA LEU A 227 -2.80 19.95 -21.89
C LEU A 227 -3.85 19.19 -21.08
N ILE A 228 -4.72 19.89 -20.34
CA ILE A 228 -5.85 19.27 -19.62
C ILE A 228 -6.77 18.55 -20.60
N ILE A 229 -7.12 19.18 -21.72
CA ILE A 229 -7.93 18.56 -22.77
C ILE A 229 -7.24 17.30 -23.33
N ARG A 230 -5.92 17.34 -23.53
CA ARG A 230 -5.17 16.14 -23.97
C ARG A 230 -5.24 15.00 -22.94
N TYR A 231 -5.13 15.29 -21.64
CA TYR A 231 -5.34 14.28 -20.59
C TYR A 231 -6.72 13.68 -20.67
N GLN A 232 -7.77 14.50 -20.82
CA GLN A 232 -9.16 14.03 -20.86
C GLN A 232 -9.47 13.20 -22.11
N ASN A 233 -8.86 13.49 -23.24
CA ASN A 233 -9.08 12.83 -24.53
C ASN A 233 -8.12 11.67 -24.82
N SER A 234 -7.15 11.44 -23.95
CA SER A 234 -6.14 10.39 -24.13
C SER A 234 -6.63 9.03 -23.60
N ASN A 235 -5.90 7.97 -23.95
CA ASN A 235 -6.10 6.63 -23.40
C ASN A 235 -5.80 6.51 -21.89
N ILE A 236 -5.31 7.59 -21.24
CA ILE A 236 -5.01 7.62 -19.81
C ILE A 236 -6.24 7.22 -19.00
N ARG A 237 -7.43 7.72 -19.34
CA ARG A 237 -8.68 7.37 -18.66
C ARG A 237 -8.93 5.85 -18.61
N LYS A 238 -8.57 5.14 -19.67
CA LYS A 238 -8.74 3.68 -19.75
C LYS A 238 -7.82 2.93 -18.79
N PHE A 239 -6.65 3.47 -18.51
CA PHE A 239 -5.61 2.77 -17.76
C PHE A 239 -5.35 3.32 -16.36
N ILE A 240 -5.97 4.45 -15.99
CA ILE A 240 -5.69 5.13 -14.72
C ILE A 240 -5.95 4.21 -13.51
N SER A 241 -7.03 3.44 -13.49
CA SER A 241 -7.33 2.51 -12.42
C SER A 241 -6.26 1.44 -12.28
N ALA A 242 -5.81 0.85 -13.40
CA ALA A 242 -4.77 -0.17 -13.40
C ALA A 242 -3.42 0.39 -12.91
N VAL A 243 -3.02 1.58 -13.34
CA VAL A 243 -1.80 2.25 -12.85
C VAL A 243 -1.87 2.51 -11.36
N MET A 244 -3.02 2.98 -10.87
CA MET A 244 -3.22 3.25 -9.45
C MET A 244 -3.21 1.96 -8.60
N LYS A 245 -3.80 0.89 -9.10
CA LYS A 245 -3.73 -0.43 -8.45
C LYS A 245 -2.28 -0.91 -8.33
N GLU A 246 -1.49 -0.83 -9.39
CA GLU A 246 -0.07 -1.21 -9.35
C GLU A 246 0.74 -0.33 -8.38
N LYS A 247 0.45 0.97 -8.29
CA LYS A 247 1.05 1.86 -7.29
C LYS A 247 0.70 1.43 -5.87
N LEU A 248 -0.55 1.04 -5.60
CA LEU A 248 -0.99 0.55 -4.30
C LEU A 248 -0.36 -0.80 -3.95
N LEU A 249 -0.22 -1.71 -4.91
CA LEU A 249 0.49 -2.98 -4.72
C LEU A 249 1.97 -2.75 -4.35
N MET A 250 2.62 -1.77 -4.96
CA MET A 250 3.97 -1.38 -4.57
C MET A 250 4.02 -0.85 -3.13
N LEU A 251 3.06 -0.03 -2.71
CA LEU A 251 2.97 0.44 -1.32
C LEU A 251 2.72 -0.71 -0.33
N GLN A 252 1.86 -1.67 -0.67
CA GLN A 252 1.66 -2.89 0.13
C GLN A 252 2.94 -3.70 0.25
N THR A 253 3.72 -3.81 -0.84
CA THR A 253 5.05 -4.44 -0.83
C THR A 253 5.96 -3.79 0.21
N LEU A 254 6.03 -2.46 0.23
CA LEU A 254 6.85 -1.72 1.19
C LEU A 254 6.42 -1.94 2.64
N ILE A 255 5.12 -2.00 2.90
CA ILE A 255 4.57 -2.30 4.22
C ILE A 255 4.93 -3.73 4.65
N ALA A 256 4.78 -4.71 3.73
CA ALA A 256 5.09 -6.10 4.01
C ALA A 256 6.59 -6.31 4.32
N ILE A 257 7.48 -5.64 3.56
CA ILE A 257 8.93 -5.68 3.78
C ILE A 257 9.29 -5.05 5.12
N LYS A 258 8.76 -3.87 5.43
CA LYS A 258 9.03 -3.21 6.71
C LYS A 258 8.62 -4.07 7.89
N LYS A 259 7.47 -4.73 7.81
CA LYS A 259 7.02 -5.67 8.84
C LYS A 259 7.99 -6.85 9.00
N GLU A 260 8.53 -7.37 7.90
CA GLU A 260 9.54 -8.44 7.92
C GLU A 260 10.86 -7.96 8.56
N GLU A 261 11.30 -6.74 8.26
CA GLU A 261 12.48 -6.13 8.87
C GLU A 261 12.29 -5.92 10.38
N ASP A 262 11.13 -5.43 10.82
CA ASP A 262 10.79 -5.26 12.23
C ASP A 262 10.77 -6.61 12.97
N ASP A 263 10.23 -7.66 12.37
CA ASP A 263 10.25 -9.03 12.91
C ASP A 263 11.70 -9.58 13.01
N MET A 264 12.58 -9.24 12.06
CA MET A 264 13.99 -9.66 12.05
C MET A 264 14.86 -8.87 13.04
N THR A 265 14.57 -7.60 13.32
CA THR A 265 15.32 -6.82 14.33
C THR A 265 15.11 -7.37 15.75
N ASN A 266 14.00 -8.08 15.98
CA ASN A 266 13.74 -8.81 17.23
C ASN A 266 14.47 -10.16 17.31
N PHE A 267 15.27 -10.52 16.28
CA PHE A 267 16.06 -11.74 16.26
C PHE A 267 17.25 -11.62 17.21
N SER A 268 17.27 -12.46 18.24
CA SER A 268 18.40 -12.56 19.17
C SER A 268 19.18 -13.87 18.91
N LEU A 269 20.50 -13.82 19.05
CA LEU A 269 21.39 -14.99 18.95
C LEU A 269 21.09 -16.07 20.01
N SER A 270 20.18 -15.82 20.96
CA SER A 270 19.78 -16.71 22.05
C SER A 270 18.44 -17.42 21.79
N MET A 271 17.91 -17.39 20.57
CA MET A 271 16.63 -18.05 20.25
C MET A 271 16.76 -19.58 20.30
N SER A 272 15.73 -20.22 20.84
CA SER A 272 15.58 -21.67 20.84
C SER A 272 15.28 -22.19 19.41
N GLN A 273 15.47 -23.49 19.21
CA GLN A 273 15.21 -24.12 17.91
C GLN A 273 13.72 -24.01 17.50
N ASP A 274 12.82 -24.07 18.48
CA ASP A 274 11.36 -23.91 18.28
C ASP A 274 10.99 -22.49 17.84
N GLU A 275 11.63 -21.46 18.41
CA GLU A 275 11.45 -20.08 18.03
C GLU A 275 11.95 -19.82 16.61
N ILE A 276 13.08 -20.43 16.21
CA ILE A 276 13.61 -20.35 14.85
C ILE A 276 12.63 -21.01 13.85
N GLU A 277 12.09 -22.18 14.19
CA GLU A 277 11.11 -22.88 13.34
C GLU A 277 9.82 -22.05 13.18
N MET A 278 9.36 -21.43 14.26
CA MET A 278 8.19 -20.57 14.26
C MET A 278 8.41 -19.30 13.40
N LEU A 279 9.61 -18.72 13.47
CA LEU A 279 10.01 -17.60 12.63
C LEU A 279 10.05 -17.99 11.14
N MET A 280 10.61 -19.16 10.82
CA MET A 280 10.66 -19.68 9.45
C MET A 280 9.25 -19.94 8.90
N LYS A 281 8.34 -20.51 9.70
CA LYS A 281 6.93 -20.70 9.31
C LYS A 281 6.24 -19.36 9.02
N ARG A 282 6.48 -18.33 9.85
CA ARG A 282 5.96 -16.98 9.65
C ARG A 282 6.51 -16.35 8.37
N LYS A 283 7.81 -16.50 8.11
CA LYS A 283 8.47 -16.00 6.90
C LYS A 283 7.90 -16.64 5.64
N MET A 284 7.67 -17.96 5.65
CA MET A 284 7.03 -18.67 4.54
C MET A 284 5.57 -18.25 4.32
N ALA A 285 4.83 -17.99 5.39
CA ALA A 285 3.47 -17.48 5.31
C ALA A 285 3.42 -16.07 4.71
N ASN A 286 4.35 -15.18 5.11
CA ASN A 286 4.48 -13.84 4.54
C ASN A 286 4.84 -13.89 3.04
N LEU A 287 5.78 -14.73 2.66
CA LEU A 287 6.14 -14.92 1.26
C LEU A 287 4.96 -15.42 0.41
N ARG A 288 4.20 -16.40 0.91
CA ARG A 288 2.96 -16.85 0.25
C ARG A 288 1.97 -15.72 0.08
N PHE A 289 1.72 -14.95 1.13
CA PHE A 289 0.84 -13.78 1.07
C PHE A 289 1.30 -12.79 -0.01
N MET A 290 2.61 -12.48 -0.07
CA MET A 290 3.15 -11.58 -1.08
C MET A 290 2.94 -12.12 -2.51
N ILE A 291 3.16 -13.42 -2.72
CA ILE A 291 2.96 -14.09 -4.02
C ILE A 291 1.48 -14.06 -4.42
N GLU A 292 0.58 -14.48 -3.53
CA GLU A 292 -0.88 -14.54 -3.76
C GLU A 292 -1.45 -13.15 -4.10
N ARG A 293 -0.90 -12.09 -3.52
CA ARG A 293 -1.27 -10.70 -3.79
C ARG A 293 -0.57 -10.08 -5.00
N GLY A 294 0.37 -10.79 -5.64
CA GLY A 294 1.15 -10.25 -6.75
C GLY A 294 2.16 -9.17 -6.34
N LEU A 295 2.56 -9.11 -5.06
CA LEU A 295 3.53 -8.14 -4.55
C LEU A 295 4.95 -8.42 -5.09
N ASP A 296 5.84 -7.44 -4.95
CA ASP A 296 7.23 -7.54 -5.41
C ASP A 296 8.10 -8.28 -4.40
N ILE A 297 8.22 -9.58 -4.56
CA ILE A 297 9.02 -10.45 -3.69
C ILE A 297 10.54 -10.24 -3.81
N ASN A 298 10.99 -9.56 -4.86
CA ASN A 298 12.42 -9.38 -5.15
C ASN A 298 13.00 -8.14 -4.46
N LEU A 299 12.15 -7.21 -4.02
CA LEU A 299 12.56 -5.90 -3.55
C LEU A 299 13.47 -5.99 -2.31
N SER A 300 13.14 -6.81 -1.31
CA SER A 300 13.94 -6.95 -0.08
C SER A 300 15.30 -7.63 -0.30
N ASN A 301 15.35 -8.57 -1.25
CA ASN A 301 16.51 -9.44 -1.44
C ASN A 301 17.56 -8.88 -2.40
N ARG A 302 17.25 -7.82 -3.17
CA ARG A 302 18.08 -7.35 -4.29
C ARG A 302 18.67 -5.95 -4.12
N THR A 303 18.34 -5.23 -3.07
CA THR A 303 18.87 -3.87 -2.81
C THR A 303 20.39 -3.85 -2.84
N GLU A 304 21.05 -4.86 -2.28
CA GLU A 304 22.50 -4.97 -2.27
C GLU A 304 23.10 -5.21 -3.67
N LEU A 305 22.37 -5.95 -4.54
CA LEU A 305 22.78 -6.22 -5.92
C LEU A 305 22.83 -4.93 -6.75
N TRP A 306 21.85 -4.05 -6.61
CA TRP A 306 21.81 -2.78 -7.35
C TRP A 306 22.98 -1.89 -7.00
N TYR A 307 23.31 -1.76 -5.70
CA TYR A 307 24.44 -0.95 -5.24
C TYR A 307 25.80 -1.53 -5.65
N LYS A 308 25.91 -2.85 -5.86
CA LYS A 308 27.13 -3.53 -6.30
C LYS A 308 27.21 -3.72 -7.82
N CYS A 309 26.16 -3.39 -8.56
CA CYS A 309 26.14 -3.51 -10.02
C CYS A 309 26.93 -2.38 -10.67
N ASP A 310 28.12 -2.70 -11.21
CA ASP A 310 28.96 -1.69 -11.85
C ASP A 310 28.28 -1.11 -13.08
N PHE A 311 27.52 -1.89 -13.84
CA PHE A 311 26.79 -1.42 -14.99
C PHE A 311 25.82 -0.27 -14.61
N LEU A 312 24.97 -0.46 -13.59
CA LEU A 312 24.05 0.56 -13.11
C LEU A 312 24.74 1.78 -12.48
N ARG A 313 26.01 1.63 -12.06
CA ARG A 313 26.81 2.72 -11.45
C ARG A 313 27.56 3.56 -12.46
N GLN A 314 27.75 3.09 -13.70
CA GLN A 314 28.53 3.79 -14.73
C GLN A 314 27.82 5.03 -15.23
N ASP A 315 26.51 4.94 -15.49
CA ASP A 315 25.70 6.07 -15.96
C ASP A 315 24.27 5.96 -15.43
N ILE A 316 23.62 7.10 -15.24
CA ILE A 316 22.22 7.15 -14.81
C ILE A 316 21.27 6.64 -15.86
N SER A 317 21.64 6.76 -17.16
CA SER A 317 20.86 6.27 -18.29
C SER A 317 20.60 4.76 -18.19
N HIS A 318 21.53 4.00 -17.60
CA HIS A 318 21.40 2.55 -17.44
C HIS A 318 20.25 2.13 -16.53
N TRP A 319 19.79 3.01 -15.61
CA TRP A 319 18.59 2.77 -14.79
C TRP A 319 17.30 2.90 -15.58
N TRP A 320 17.35 3.53 -16.76
CA TRP A 320 16.24 3.71 -17.67
C TRP A 320 16.31 2.82 -18.89
N LEU A 321 17.37 2.00 -19.02
CA LEU A 321 17.58 1.13 -20.16
C LEU A 321 16.61 -0.06 -20.09
N PRO A 322 15.72 -0.25 -21.09
CA PRO A 322 14.85 -1.41 -21.15
C PRO A 322 15.68 -2.69 -21.26
N PHE A 323 15.21 -3.78 -20.68
CA PHE A 323 15.87 -5.06 -20.83
C PHE A 323 15.46 -5.75 -22.13
N GLU A 324 16.42 -6.08 -22.96
CA GLU A 324 16.24 -6.83 -24.20
C GLU A 324 17.33 -7.89 -24.33
N LYS A 325 16.92 -9.11 -24.66
CA LYS A 325 17.85 -10.26 -24.80
C LYS A 325 18.92 -10.06 -25.88
N SER A 326 18.58 -9.34 -26.94
CA SER A 326 19.44 -8.98 -28.07
C SER A 326 20.31 -7.74 -27.84
N SER A 327 20.25 -7.17 -26.62
CA SER A 327 21.12 -6.03 -26.29
C SER A 327 22.59 -6.46 -26.28
N PRO A 328 23.52 -5.67 -26.90
CA PRO A 328 24.95 -5.97 -26.88
C PRO A 328 25.51 -6.20 -25.47
N VAL A 329 25.01 -5.47 -24.49
CA VAL A 329 25.38 -5.63 -23.07
C VAL A 329 25.05 -7.02 -22.56
N ILE A 330 23.88 -7.55 -22.94
CA ILE A 330 23.45 -8.88 -22.51
C ILE A 330 24.21 -9.97 -23.29
N GLU A 331 24.43 -9.78 -24.58
CA GLU A 331 25.20 -10.69 -25.38
C GLU A 331 26.61 -10.88 -24.82
N GLU A 332 27.31 -9.81 -24.46
CA GLU A 332 28.63 -9.88 -23.82
C GLU A 332 28.59 -10.61 -22.47
N LEU A 333 27.57 -10.40 -21.65
CA LEU A 333 27.39 -11.05 -20.35
C LEU A 333 27.02 -12.55 -20.46
N LEU A 334 26.49 -12.98 -21.59
CA LEU A 334 26.12 -14.38 -21.86
C LEU A 334 27.29 -15.22 -22.37
N LEU A 335 28.44 -14.62 -22.67
CA LEU A 335 29.63 -15.35 -23.06
C LEU A 335 30.44 -15.76 -21.83
N ASP A 336 30.98 -16.99 -21.83
CA ASP A 336 31.98 -17.42 -20.85
C ASP A 336 33.37 -16.85 -21.21
N LYS A 337 34.40 -17.16 -20.39
CA LYS A 337 35.76 -16.67 -20.61
C LYS A 337 36.38 -17.19 -21.92
N ASP A 338 35.86 -18.28 -22.43
CA ASP A 338 36.31 -18.93 -23.65
C ASP A 338 35.48 -18.47 -24.87
N GLY A 339 34.58 -17.51 -24.67
CA GLY A 339 33.70 -16.98 -25.71
C GLY A 339 32.52 -17.88 -26.08
N ASN A 340 32.23 -18.92 -25.28
CA ASN A 340 31.10 -19.81 -25.52
C ASN A 340 29.82 -19.28 -24.87
N PHE A 341 28.73 -19.55 -25.56
CA PHE A 341 27.39 -19.10 -25.09
C PHE A 341 26.91 -19.89 -23.86
N ASN A 342 26.60 -19.21 -22.76
CA ASN A 342 26.09 -19.80 -21.55
C ASN A 342 24.55 -20.01 -21.61
N LYS A 343 24.14 -21.22 -22.03
CA LYS A 343 22.72 -21.59 -22.17
C LYS A 343 21.91 -21.50 -20.86
N GLN A 344 22.55 -21.68 -19.71
CA GLN A 344 21.86 -21.64 -18.43
C GLN A 344 21.57 -20.19 -18.00
N ALA A 345 22.55 -19.29 -18.17
CA ALA A 345 22.32 -17.87 -17.99
C ALA A 345 21.21 -17.39 -18.92
N TYR A 346 21.16 -17.88 -20.17
CA TYR A 346 20.10 -17.53 -21.12
C TYR A 346 18.70 -17.96 -20.65
N ARG A 347 18.54 -19.13 -20.04
CA ARG A 347 17.25 -19.58 -19.47
C ARG A 347 16.75 -18.69 -18.35
N MET A 348 17.63 -18.07 -17.58
CA MET A 348 17.25 -17.14 -16.52
C MET A 348 16.71 -15.81 -17.05
N LEU A 349 16.95 -15.50 -18.35
CA LEU A 349 16.32 -14.34 -19.01
C LEU A 349 14.81 -14.48 -19.15
N ASP A 350 14.29 -15.70 -19.06
CA ASP A 350 12.87 -16.02 -19.21
C ASP A 350 12.10 -16.05 -17.87
N LEU A 351 12.75 -15.69 -16.75
CA LEU A 351 12.05 -15.63 -15.46
C LEU A 351 10.97 -14.54 -15.49
N PRO A 352 9.69 -14.91 -15.25
CA PRO A 352 8.55 -14.06 -15.60
C PRO A 352 8.32 -12.84 -14.70
N SER A 353 8.96 -12.75 -13.55
CA SER A 353 8.59 -11.76 -12.52
C SER A 353 9.59 -10.64 -12.27
N GLU A 354 10.56 -10.42 -13.17
CA GLU A 354 11.64 -9.48 -12.91
C GLU A 354 11.56 -8.21 -13.77
N CYS A 355 11.71 -7.05 -13.11
CA CYS A 355 11.83 -5.79 -13.81
C CYS A 355 13.18 -5.63 -14.51
N ASP A 356 13.28 -4.68 -15.45
CA ASP A 356 14.47 -4.49 -16.28
C ASP A 356 15.73 -4.25 -15.43
N ILE A 357 15.64 -3.43 -14.38
CA ILE A 357 16.76 -3.11 -13.48
C ILE A 357 17.27 -4.36 -12.74
N ASP A 358 16.36 -5.19 -12.23
CA ASP A 358 16.71 -6.41 -11.52
C ASP A 358 17.42 -7.41 -12.44
N ARG A 359 16.96 -7.52 -13.68
CA ARG A 359 17.59 -8.36 -14.70
C ARG A 359 19.02 -7.90 -14.96
N TYR A 360 19.26 -6.63 -15.24
CA TYR A 360 20.63 -6.13 -15.42
C TYR A 360 21.52 -6.36 -14.21
N ALA A 361 21.03 -6.09 -12.99
CA ALA A 361 21.81 -6.29 -11.77
C ALA A 361 22.16 -7.77 -11.56
N MET A 362 21.21 -8.69 -11.79
CA MET A 362 21.40 -10.11 -11.65
C MET A 362 22.39 -10.67 -12.67
N PHE A 363 22.26 -10.29 -13.95
CA PHE A 363 23.15 -10.75 -15.01
C PHE A 363 24.59 -10.29 -14.78
N THR A 364 24.77 -9.00 -14.43
CA THR A 364 26.09 -8.45 -14.13
C THR A 364 26.73 -9.15 -12.93
N PHE A 365 25.94 -9.49 -11.91
CA PHE A 365 26.41 -10.20 -10.73
C PHE A 365 26.83 -11.65 -11.08
N MET A 366 26.05 -12.35 -11.89
CA MET A 366 26.36 -13.72 -12.31
C MET A 366 27.60 -13.80 -13.20
N ALA A 367 27.77 -12.89 -14.15
CA ALA A 367 28.95 -12.81 -15.00
C ALA A 367 30.25 -12.65 -14.21
N LYS A 368 30.22 -11.87 -13.09
CA LYS A 368 31.39 -11.66 -12.23
C LYS A 368 31.77 -12.86 -11.37
N LYS A 369 30.82 -13.64 -10.88
CA LYS A 369 31.07 -14.67 -9.84
C LYS A 369 31.32 -16.06 -10.35
N GLN A 370 31.28 -16.36 -11.66
CA GLN A 370 31.43 -17.72 -12.19
C GLN A 370 30.64 -18.75 -11.35
N PHE A 371 29.33 -18.54 -11.23
CA PHE A 371 28.49 -19.47 -10.45
C PHE A 371 28.63 -20.89 -11.03
N LYS A 372 28.94 -21.85 -10.14
CA LYS A 372 28.83 -23.26 -10.48
C LYS A 372 27.40 -23.53 -10.95
N ASN A 373 27.25 -24.21 -12.06
CA ASN A 373 25.96 -24.56 -12.68
C ASN A 373 24.91 -25.11 -11.69
N THR A 374 25.38 -25.79 -10.62
CA THR A 374 24.54 -26.36 -9.55
C THR A 374 23.71 -25.35 -8.75
N PHE A 375 24.20 -24.12 -8.57
CA PHE A 375 23.41 -23.11 -7.83
C PHE A 375 22.24 -22.57 -8.66
N ILE A 376 22.49 -22.35 -9.94
CA ILE A 376 21.45 -21.89 -10.88
C ILE A 376 20.39 -22.98 -11.06
N GLU A 377 20.79 -24.25 -11.19
CA GLU A 377 19.88 -25.38 -11.26
C GLU A 377 19.04 -25.55 -10.01
N GLN A 378 19.62 -25.38 -8.81
CA GLN A 378 18.89 -25.42 -7.55
C GLN A 378 17.90 -24.24 -7.41
N MET A 379 18.26 -23.06 -7.89
CA MET A 379 17.37 -21.90 -7.87
C MET A 379 16.18 -22.08 -8.84
N ILE A 380 16.42 -22.59 -10.06
CA ILE A 380 15.37 -22.92 -11.03
C ILE A 380 14.46 -24.01 -10.45
N GLN A 381 15.03 -25.10 -9.90
CA GLN A 381 14.24 -26.16 -9.26
C GLN A 381 13.42 -25.69 -8.07
N SER A 382 13.94 -24.75 -7.28
CA SER A 382 13.19 -24.18 -6.16
C SER A 382 12.02 -23.30 -6.61
N LEU A 383 12.18 -22.61 -7.74
CA LEU A 383 11.09 -21.81 -8.36
C LEU A 383 10.04 -22.73 -9.00
N ASP A 384 10.45 -23.83 -9.64
CA ASP A 384 9.55 -24.85 -10.20
C ASP A 384 8.75 -25.55 -9.09
N MET A 385 9.41 -25.91 -7.98
CA MET A 385 8.74 -26.53 -6.82
C MET A 385 7.79 -25.56 -6.10
N ALA A 386 8.05 -24.27 -6.18
CA ALA A 386 7.15 -23.23 -5.62
C ALA A 386 5.94 -22.93 -6.52
N GLY A 387 5.82 -23.60 -7.69
CA GLY A 387 4.75 -23.33 -8.66
C GLY A 387 4.87 -21.98 -9.38
N LEU A 388 6.05 -21.33 -9.30
CA LEU A 388 6.31 -20.01 -9.87
C LEU A 388 6.75 -20.06 -11.33
N SER A 389 6.95 -21.26 -11.89
CA SER A 389 7.28 -21.49 -13.30
C SER A 389 6.07 -21.52 -14.25
N GLY A 390 4.84 -21.34 -13.71
CA GLY A 390 3.63 -21.27 -14.51
C GLY A 390 3.51 -19.91 -15.19
N GLU A 391 3.31 -19.91 -16.51
CA GLU A 391 2.79 -18.75 -17.23
C GLU A 391 1.47 -18.32 -16.55
N GLU A 392 1.52 -17.33 -15.68
CA GLU A 392 0.30 -16.63 -15.29
C GLU A 392 -0.28 -16.01 -16.56
N ASN A 393 -1.49 -16.40 -16.92
CA ASN A 393 -2.31 -15.81 -17.99
C ASN A 393 -2.72 -14.35 -17.65
N LEU A 394 -1.76 -13.53 -17.21
CA LEU A 394 -1.97 -12.10 -17.03
C LEU A 394 -2.01 -11.45 -18.41
N VAL A 395 -2.98 -10.58 -18.60
CA VAL A 395 -3.07 -9.75 -19.81
C VAL A 395 -1.70 -9.06 -20.00
N PRO A 396 -1.07 -9.16 -21.17
CA PRO A 396 0.30 -8.65 -21.40
C PRO A 396 0.51 -7.21 -20.92
N TYR A 397 -0.50 -6.36 -21.10
CA TYR A 397 -0.46 -4.96 -20.66
C TYR A 397 -0.31 -4.80 -19.13
N VAL A 398 -0.96 -5.63 -18.32
CA VAL A 398 -0.85 -5.59 -16.85
C VAL A 398 0.56 -5.95 -16.41
N ASN A 399 1.19 -6.92 -17.07
CA ASN A 399 2.60 -7.25 -16.81
C ASN A 399 3.54 -6.07 -17.10
N HIS A 400 3.29 -5.31 -18.18
CA HIS A 400 4.08 -4.14 -18.52
C HIS A 400 3.87 -3.00 -17.51
N LEU A 401 2.66 -2.80 -16.98
CA LEU A 401 2.39 -1.83 -15.91
C LEU A 401 3.14 -2.20 -14.61
N LYS A 402 3.06 -3.47 -14.20
CA LYS A 402 3.77 -3.98 -13.03
C LYS A 402 5.28 -3.76 -13.15
N THR A 403 5.87 -4.20 -14.27
CA THR A 403 7.30 -4.01 -14.55
C THR A 403 7.70 -2.54 -14.56
N THR A 404 6.88 -1.68 -15.18
CA THR A 404 7.08 -0.22 -15.20
C THR A 404 7.07 0.36 -13.78
N MET A 405 6.09 -0.04 -12.96
CA MET A 405 5.97 0.42 -11.58
C MET A 405 7.17 0.00 -10.74
N GLN A 406 7.63 -1.24 -10.89
CA GLN A 406 8.80 -1.77 -10.23
C GLN A 406 10.08 -1.02 -10.65
N ASN A 407 10.29 -0.79 -11.96
CA ASN A 407 11.41 0.01 -12.46
C ASN A 407 11.40 1.43 -11.89
N LEU A 408 10.26 2.13 -11.97
CA LEU A 408 10.13 3.48 -11.44
C LEU A 408 10.42 3.55 -9.94
N TYR A 409 9.92 2.58 -9.15
CA TYR A 409 10.23 2.53 -7.74
C TYR A 409 11.75 2.42 -7.50
N ARG A 410 12.44 1.52 -8.22
CA ARG A 410 13.89 1.34 -8.08
C ARG A 410 14.66 2.59 -8.49
N ILE A 411 14.24 3.28 -9.55
CA ILE A 411 14.84 4.53 -10.00
C ILE A 411 14.70 5.60 -8.90
N PHE A 412 13.48 5.83 -8.40
CA PHE A 412 13.25 6.91 -7.44
C PHE A 412 13.76 6.61 -6.01
N ALA A 413 13.77 5.36 -5.59
CA ALA A 413 14.16 4.98 -4.24
C ALA A 413 15.64 4.56 -4.10
N HIS A 414 16.26 4.04 -5.17
CA HIS A 414 17.56 3.38 -5.07
C HIS A 414 18.62 3.87 -6.04
N SER A 415 18.26 4.61 -7.11
CA SER A 415 19.27 5.15 -8.03
C SER A 415 20.14 6.24 -7.37
N PRO A 416 21.24 6.62 -8.01
CA PRO A 416 22.03 7.77 -7.57
C PRO A 416 21.24 9.09 -7.44
N LEU A 417 20.11 9.20 -8.13
CA LEU A 417 19.22 10.37 -8.10
C LEU A 417 18.29 10.43 -6.88
N ARG A 418 18.18 9.39 -6.06
CA ARG A 418 17.21 9.28 -4.95
C ARG A 418 17.18 10.46 -3.98
N ASN A 419 18.31 11.18 -3.83
CA ASN A 419 18.42 12.34 -2.97
C ASN A 419 18.28 13.69 -3.72
N GLU A 420 18.16 13.64 -5.05
CA GLU A 420 18.08 14.83 -5.90
C GLU A 420 16.67 15.07 -6.44
N ILE A 421 15.90 14.01 -6.61
CA ILE A 421 14.55 14.05 -7.15
C ILE A 421 13.50 13.58 -6.14
N SER A 422 12.29 14.10 -6.23
CA SER A 422 11.19 13.69 -5.35
C SER A 422 10.69 12.29 -5.68
N ASN A 423 10.52 11.45 -4.66
CA ASN A 423 10.01 10.09 -4.82
C ASN A 423 8.48 10.07 -4.80
N PRO A 424 7.80 9.70 -5.91
CA PRO A 424 6.34 9.70 -6.02
C PRO A 424 5.65 8.65 -5.14
N PHE A 425 6.38 7.65 -4.68
CA PHE A 425 5.86 6.61 -3.79
C PHE A 425 5.77 7.07 -2.33
N LEU A 426 6.39 8.20 -1.98
CA LEU A 426 6.29 8.83 -0.66
C LEU A 426 5.21 9.91 -0.57
N TRP A 427 4.57 10.28 -1.70
CA TRP A 427 3.52 11.27 -1.70
C TRP A 427 2.25 10.73 -1.07
N LYS A 428 1.45 11.62 -0.44
CA LYS A 428 0.12 11.26 -0.01
C LYS A 428 -0.70 10.81 -1.22
N GLN A 429 -1.49 9.75 -1.03
CA GLN A 429 -2.35 9.21 -2.09
C GLN A 429 -3.64 10.06 -2.21
N ASP A 430 -3.49 11.31 -2.62
CA ASP A 430 -4.59 12.29 -2.70
C ASP A 430 -5.13 12.46 -4.13
N PHE A 431 -5.32 11.34 -4.84
CA PHE A 431 -5.77 11.35 -6.25
C PHE A 431 -7.11 12.06 -6.43
N TRP A 432 -8.03 11.91 -5.47
CA TRP A 432 -9.34 12.53 -5.52
C TRP A 432 -9.30 14.05 -5.33
N GLU A 433 -8.30 14.55 -4.64
CA GLU A 433 -8.08 15.98 -4.44
C GLU A 433 -7.43 16.64 -5.66
N ASN A 434 -6.85 15.85 -6.56
CA ASN A 434 -6.31 16.35 -7.82
C ASN A 434 -7.46 16.52 -8.82
N SER A 435 -7.83 17.77 -9.10
CA SER A 435 -8.94 18.10 -10.00
C SER A 435 -8.82 17.46 -11.38
N LEU A 436 -7.61 17.39 -11.93
CA LEU A 436 -7.37 16.76 -13.22
C LEU A 436 -7.55 15.24 -13.16
N LEU A 437 -6.95 14.58 -12.19
CA LEU A 437 -7.05 13.12 -12.07
C LEU A 437 -8.46 12.68 -11.69
N LYS A 438 -9.15 13.43 -10.81
CA LYS A 438 -10.54 13.16 -10.43
C LYS A 438 -11.46 13.03 -11.64
N ASP A 439 -11.34 13.94 -12.61
CA ASP A 439 -12.17 13.95 -13.81
C ASP A 439 -11.89 12.76 -14.77
N LEU A 440 -10.78 12.05 -14.56
CA LEU A 440 -10.41 10.87 -15.33
C LEU A 440 -10.98 9.57 -14.74
N PHE A 441 -11.37 9.55 -13.47
CA PHE A 441 -11.94 8.38 -12.82
C PHE A 441 -13.45 8.25 -13.12
N SER A 442 -13.89 7.01 -13.35
CA SER A 442 -15.29 6.64 -13.21
C SER A 442 -15.61 6.28 -11.75
N GLU A 443 -16.88 6.22 -11.40
CA GLU A 443 -17.31 5.77 -10.06
C GLU A 443 -16.79 4.36 -9.75
N ASP A 444 -16.89 3.44 -10.70
CA ASP A 444 -16.37 2.07 -10.55
C ASP A 444 -14.86 2.06 -10.31
N ASN A 445 -14.09 2.94 -11.00
CA ASN A 445 -12.65 3.04 -10.76
C ASN A 445 -12.34 3.51 -9.32
N VAL A 446 -13.13 4.44 -8.78
CA VAL A 446 -12.95 4.92 -7.41
C VAL A 446 -13.26 3.81 -6.42
N LEU A 447 -14.34 3.07 -6.61
CA LEU A 447 -14.69 1.93 -5.77
C LEU A 447 -13.61 0.84 -5.77
N ASP A 448 -13.12 0.48 -6.95
CA ASP A 448 -12.02 -0.45 -7.13
C ASP A 448 -10.75 -0.02 -6.36
N ILE A 449 -10.37 1.27 -6.47
CA ILE A 449 -9.20 1.80 -5.78
C ILE A 449 -9.43 1.86 -4.27
N CYS A 450 -10.63 2.23 -3.81
CA CYS A 450 -10.98 2.20 -2.39
C CYS A 450 -10.90 0.77 -1.82
N ALA A 451 -11.31 -0.24 -2.58
CA ALA A 451 -11.17 -1.63 -2.19
C ALA A 451 -9.68 -2.04 -2.07
N GLU A 452 -8.84 -1.67 -3.04
CA GLU A 452 -7.39 -1.93 -2.96
C GLU A 452 -6.73 -1.18 -1.80
N MET A 453 -7.13 0.06 -1.51
CA MET A 453 -6.66 0.82 -0.35
C MET A 453 -7.04 0.14 0.98
N LEU A 454 -8.27 -0.39 1.08
CA LEU A 454 -8.73 -1.16 2.24
C LEU A 454 -7.85 -2.40 2.48
N GLU A 455 -7.49 -3.11 1.41
CA GLU A 455 -6.57 -4.25 1.47
C GLU A 455 -5.14 -3.82 1.83
N ALA A 456 -4.71 -2.64 1.36
CA ALA A 456 -3.43 -2.03 1.71
C ALA A 456 -3.38 -1.46 3.13
N ASN A 457 -4.51 -1.53 3.88
CA ASN A 457 -4.68 -0.90 5.20
C ASN A 457 -4.51 0.64 5.19
N ILE A 458 -4.80 1.27 4.04
CA ILE A 458 -4.93 2.73 3.90
C ILE A 458 -6.42 3.03 4.10
N LEU A 459 -6.79 3.50 5.29
CA LEU A 459 -8.20 3.49 5.72
C LEU A 459 -8.88 4.86 5.72
N ASP A 460 -8.14 5.95 5.96
CA ASP A 460 -8.72 7.30 6.10
C ASP A 460 -9.18 7.88 4.75
N GLN A 461 -8.38 7.71 3.72
CA GLN A 461 -8.65 8.26 2.39
C GLN A 461 -9.90 7.67 1.71
N PRO A 462 -10.10 6.33 1.69
CA PRO A 462 -11.31 5.74 1.14
C PRO A 462 -12.59 6.30 1.78
N VAL A 463 -12.61 6.48 3.11
CA VAL A 463 -13.78 7.05 3.80
C VAL A 463 -14.08 8.45 3.27
N ALA A 464 -13.06 9.33 3.20
CA ALA A 464 -13.23 10.69 2.71
C ALA A 464 -13.67 10.76 1.23
N TRP A 465 -13.13 9.85 0.39
CA TRP A 465 -13.50 9.78 -1.03
C TRP A 465 -14.92 9.29 -1.24
N LEU A 466 -15.33 8.24 -0.50
CA LEU A 466 -16.68 7.70 -0.56
C LEU A 466 -17.73 8.72 -0.08
N ASP A 467 -17.39 9.53 0.94
CA ASP A 467 -18.28 10.62 1.40
C ASP A 467 -18.46 11.69 0.31
N LYS A 468 -17.38 12.16 -0.32
CA LYS A 468 -17.43 13.12 -1.42
C LYS A 468 -18.18 12.57 -2.63
N MET A 469 -18.01 11.27 -2.93
CA MET A 469 -18.72 10.61 -4.02
C MET A 469 -20.22 10.50 -3.72
N ALA A 470 -20.59 10.20 -2.48
CA ALA A 470 -21.98 10.13 -2.05
C ALA A 470 -22.70 11.49 -2.18
N GLU A 471 -22.00 12.61 -1.93
CA GLU A 471 -22.53 13.97 -2.11
C GLU A 471 -22.84 14.31 -3.58
N THR A 472 -22.09 13.72 -4.52
CA THR A 472 -22.20 14.03 -5.95
C THR A 472 -23.10 13.09 -6.71
N SER A 473 -23.02 11.79 -6.45
CA SER A 473 -23.66 10.72 -7.23
C SER A 473 -24.74 9.95 -6.45
N GLY A 474 -24.88 10.26 -5.16
CA GLY A 474 -25.73 9.49 -4.27
C GLY A 474 -25.01 8.30 -3.64
N THR A 475 -25.69 7.60 -2.73
CA THR A 475 -25.09 6.53 -1.93
C THR A 475 -25.48 5.15 -2.49
N THR A 476 -24.50 4.28 -2.71
CA THR A 476 -24.72 2.89 -3.12
C THR A 476 -24.40 1.90 -2.01
N LEU A 477 -24.94 0.68 -2.09
CA LEU A 477 -24.65 -0.39 -1.13
C LEU A 477 -23.14 -0.71 -1.06
N GLU A 478 -22.46 -0.69 -2.19
CA GLU A 478 -21.03 -0.97 -2.27
C GLU A 478 -20.20 0.09 -1.57
N MET A 479 -20.55 1.37 -1.77
CA MET A 479 -19.93 2.49 -1.04
C MET A 479 -20.07 2.33 0.47
N LEU A 480 -21.29 2.03 0.94
CA LEU A 480 -21.56 1.83 2.36
C LEU A 480 -20.80 0.65 2.93
N LYS A 481 -20.70 -0.45 2.18
CA LYS A 481 -19.93 -1.64 2.55
C LYS A 481 -18.44 -1.34 2.70
N LEU A 482 -17.83 -0.67 1.72
CA LEU A 482 -16.43 -0.27 1.77
C LEU A 482 -16.16 0.69 2.93
N LYS A 483 -17.01 1.72 3.09
CA LYS A 483 -16.90 2.69 4.19
C LYS A 483 -16.98 2.02 5.55
N SER A 484 -17.96 1.13 5.73
CA SER A 484 -18.13 0.39 6.99
C SER A 484 -16.92 -0.48 7.31
N ASN A 485 -16.35 -1.16 6.31
CA ASN A 485 -15.13 -1.96 6.47
C ASN A 485 -13.94 -1.11 6.89
N CYS A 486 -13.74 0.05 6.25
CA CYS A 486 -12.66 0.97 6.61
C CYS A 486 -12.81 1.44 8.06
N LEU A 487 -14.01 1.89 8.45
CA LEU A 487 -14.29 2.36 9.80
C LEU A 487 -14.14 1.24 10.85
N PHE A 488 -14.58 0.03 10.51
CA PHE A 488 -14.42 -1.14 11.40
C PHE A 488 -12.95 -1.49 11.61
N LYS A 489 -12.12 -1.51 10.55
CA LYS A 489 -10.67 -1.74 10.66
C LYS A 489 -9.94 -0.61 11.41
N GLN A 490 -10.46 0.62 11.36
CA GLN A 490 -9.97 1.75 12.16
C GLN A 490 -10.38 1.70 13.64
N GLU A 491 -11.14 0.68 14.03
CA GLU A 491 -11.75 0.56 15.36
C GLU A 491 -12.75 1.68 15.70
N LYS A 492 -13.20 2.44 14.70
CA LYS A 492 -14.23 3.46 14.82
C LYS A 492 -15.64 2.84 14.78
N TYR A 493 -15.89 1.94 15.73
CA TYR A 493 -17.12 1.13 15.73
C TYR A 493 -18.40 1.97 15.81
N ALA A 494 -18.36 3.08 16.55
CA ALA A 494 -19.52 3.99 16.68
C ALA A 494 -19.87 4.66 15.35
N GLU A 495 -18.86 5.07 14.56
CA GLU A 495 -19.06 5.70 13.26
C GLU A 495 -19.48 4.69 12.19
N ALA A 496 -19.05 3.41 12.32
CA ALA A 496 -19.43 2.34 11.40
C ALA A 496 -20.93 1.95 11.49
N ILE A 497 -21.60 2.25 12.58
CA ILE A 497 -23.03 1.94 12.77
C ILE A 497 -23.92 2.66 11.76
N GLU A 498 -23.63 3.93 11.45
CA GLU A 498 -24.44 4.73 10.55
C GLU A 498 -24.50 4.13 9.12
N PRO A 499 -23.38 3.93 8.40
CA PRO A 499 -23.43 3.33 7.07
C PRO A 499 -24.01 1.91 7.07
N LEU A 500 -23.77 1.10 8.12
CA LEU A 500 -24.38 -0.23 8.26
C LEU A 500 -25.90 -0.15 8.41
N THR A 501 -26.41 0.83 9.16
CA THR A 501 -27.83 1.04 9.32
C THR A 501 -28.46 1.53 8.01
N GLN A 502 -27.77 2.37 7.24
CA GLN A 502 -28.21 2.80 5.91
C GLN A 502 -28.27 1.60 4.94
N MET A 503 -27.32 0.66 5.00
CA MET A 503 -27.41 -0.57 4.21
C MET A 503 -28.65 -1.37 4.53
N LEU A 504 -29.01 -1.49 5.80
CA LEU A 504 -30.23 -2.20 6.23
C LEU A 504 -31.53 -1.46 5.85
N PHE A 505 -31.45 -0.16 5.56
CA PHE A 505 -32.58 0.59 5.01
C PHE A 505 -32.81 0.22 3.52
N PHE A 506 -31.74 -0.04 2.76
CA PHE A 506 -31.85 -0.51 1.38
C PHE A 506 -32.21 -1.99 1.29
N GLU A 507 -31.64 -2.82 2.18
CA GLU A 507 -31.80 -4.27 2.24
C GLU A 507 -31.95 -4.69 3.70
N GLU A 508 -33.20 -4.86 4.18
CA GLU A 508 -33.47 -5.16 5.60
C GLU A 508 -32.81 -6.47 6.06
N ASP A 509 -32.71 -7.45 5.15
CA ASP A 509 -32.15 -8.77 5.40
C ASP A 509 -30.68 -8.91 4.97
N ASN A 510 -29.93 -7.80 4.86
CA ASN A 510 -28.50 -7.87 4.52
C ASN A 510 -27.69 -8.51 5.64
N GLU A 511 -27.44 -9.81 5.47
CA GLU A 511 -26.78 -10.67 6.46
C GLU A 511 -25.38 -10.13 6.84
N TRP A 512 -24.60 -9.68 5.84
CA TRP A 512 -23.27 -9.12 6.09
C TRP A 512 -23.32 -7.87 6.97
N ALA A 513 -24.22 -6.94 6.67
CA ALA A 513 -24.38 -5.71 7.45
C ALA A 513 -24.78 -6.01 8.90
N LEU A 514 -25.70 -6.96 9.11
CA LEU A 514 -26.11 -7.39 10.44
C LEU A 514 -24.98 -8.03 11.25
N ILE A 515 -24.14 -8.86 10.60
CA ILE A 515 -22.97 -9.48 11.25
C ILE A 515 -21.96 -8.41 11.70
N VAL A 516 -21.63 -7.46 10.83
CA VAL A 516 -20.69 -6.39 11.19
C VAL A 516 -21.26 -5.47 12.26
N LEU A 517 -22.55 -5.14 12.16
CA LEU A 517 -23.26 -4.33 13.13
C LEU A 517 -23.28 -4.98 14.53
N GLN A 518 -23.56 -6.29 14.58
CA GLN A 518 -23.49 -7.08 15.81
C GLN A 518 -22.10 -6.99 16.47
N LYS A 519 -21.02 -7.11 15.66
CA LYS A 519 -19.64 -6.97 16.14
C LYS A 519 -19.33 -5.56 16.61
N CYS A 520 -19.86 -4.50 15.94
CA CYS A 520 -19.71 -3.14 16.42
C CYS A 520 -20.35 -2.93 17.78
N TYR A 521 -21.58 -3.44 17.98
CA TYR A 521 -22.25 -3.36 19.27
C TYR A 521 -21.55 -4.15 20.36
N GLU A 522 -21.00 -5.32 20.04
CA GLU A 522 -20.16 -6.09 20.96
C GLU A 522 -18.97 -5.27 21.47
N LYS A 523 -18.20 -4.67 20.54
CA LYS A 523 -17.04 -3.84 20.89
C LYS A 523 -17.40 -2.58 21.68
N LEU A 524 -18.59 -2.05 21.49
CA LEU A 524 -19.12 -0.90 22.23
C LEU A 524 -19.82 -1.29 23.55
N GLY A 525 -19.93 -2.57 23.86
CA GLY A 525 -20.63 -3.07 25.06
C GLY A 525 -22.15 -2.83 25.06
N ARG A 526 -22.77 -2.62 23.89
CA ARG A 526 -24.22 -2.36 23.75
C ARG A 526 -24.97 -3.67 23.55
N LYS A 527 -25.13 -4.42 24.64
CA LYS A 527 -25.69 -5.79 24.64
C LYS A 527 -27.12 -5.87 24.10
N ASP A 528 -27.97 -4.89 24.43
CA ASP A 528 -29.35 -4.81 23.92
C ASP A 528 -29.40 -4.73 22.39
N LYS A 529 -28.56 -3.89 21.79
CA LYS A 529 -28.46 -3.74 20.34
C LYS A 529 -27.76 -4.92 19.66
N GLN A 530 -26.80 -5.49 20.32
CA GLN A 530 -26.12 -6.71 19.88
C GLN A 530 -27.13 -7.87 19.76
N LEU A 531 -27.99 -8.04 20.80
CA LEU A 531 -29.03 -9.04 20.77
C LEU A 531 -30.06 -8.78 19.67
N GLU A 532 -30.49 -7.53 19.49
CA GLU A 532 -31.42 -7.16 18.41
C GLU A 532 -30.86 -7.58 17.02
N ALA A 533 -29.60 -7.30 16.77
CA ALA A 533 -28.93 -7.72 15.52
C ALA A 533 -28.84 -9.24 15.38
N ALA A 534 -28.49 -9.95 16.46
CA ALA A 534 -28.43 -11.41 16.46
C ALA A 534 -29.80 -12.06 16.22
N LEU A 535 -30.86 -11.49 16.78
CA LEU A 535 -32.23 -11.97 16.55
C LEU A 535 -32.72 -11.73 15.11
N LYS A 536 -32.29 -10.63 14.46
CA LYS A 536 -32.54 -10.40 13.02
C LYS A 536 -31.84 -11.44 12.18
N LEU A 537 -30.57 -11.75 12.49
CA LEU A 537 -29.81 -12.83 11.81
C LEU A 537 -30.49 -14.20 11.96
N LEU A 538 -31.05 -14.50 13.14
CA LEU A 538 -31.80 -15.74 13.38
C LEU A 538 -33.14 -15.80 12.65
N LYS A 539 -33.73 -14.66 12.27
CA LYS A 539 -34.91 -14.64 11.37
C LYS A 539 -34.52 -15.03 9.95
N ILE A 540 -33.31 -14.64 9.49
CA ILE A 540 -32.80 -15.01 8.16
C ILE A 540 -32.44 -16.50 8.13
N ASN A 541 -31.68 -16.96 9.12
CA ASN A 541 -31.29 -18.36 9.24
C ASN A 541 -31.40 -18.85 10.70
N SER A 542 -32.53 -19.47 11.02
CA SER A 542 -32.89 -19.91 12.37
C SER A 542 -32.07 -21.12 12.87
N GLU A 543 -31.29 -21.76 11.98
CA GLU A 543 -30.48 -22.95 12.30
C GLU A 543 -28.98 -22.70 12.24
N ASN A 544 -28.58 -21.46 12.01
CA ASN A 544 -27.16 -21.12 12.03
C ASN A 544 -26.60 -21.16 13.47
N SER A 545 -25.68 -22.11 13.72
CA SER A 545 -25.10 -22.32 15.04
C SER A 545 -24.35 -21.10 15.58
N ASN A 546 -23.71 -20.31 14.72
CA ASN A 546 -23.00 -19.09 15.12
C ASN A 546 -23.98 -18.04 15.64
N TYR A 547 -25.12 -17.84 14.95
CA TYR A 547 -26.11 -16.85 15.38
C TYR A 547 -26.80 -17.26 16.65
N LEU A 548 -27.10 -18.56 16.80
CA LEU A 548 -27.63 -19.12 18.04
C LEU A 548 -26.66 -18.93 19.21
N THR A 549 -25.36 -19.17 18.96
CA THR A 549 -24.32 -19.00 19.97
C THR A 549 -24.20 -17.56 20.43
N VAL A 550 -24.17 -16.60 19.48
CA VAL A 550 -24.13 -15.17 19.82
C VAL A 550 -25.34 -14.75 20.64
N ALA A 551 -26.56 -15.14 20.21
CA ALA A 551 -27.78 -14.80 20.96
C ALA A 551 -27.78 -15.39 22.38
N ALA A 552 -27.39 -16.65 22.52
CA ALA A 552 -27.29 -17.32 23.82
C ALA A 552 -26.25 -16.65 24.74
N THR A 553 -25.06 -16.33 24.19
CA THR A 553 -23.98 -15.69 24.96
C THR A 553 -24.40 -14.29 25.46
N VAL A 554 -24.97 -13.48 24.57
CA VAL A 554 -25.43 -12.14 24.96
C VAL A 554 -26.52 -12.20 26.02
N LEU A 555 -27.47 -13.15 25.89
CA LEU A 555 -28.52 -13.34 26.89
C LEU A 555 -27.98 -13.78 28.25
N ILE A 556 -26.96 -14.67 28.26
CA ILE A 556 -26.25 -15.04 29.49
C ILE A 556 -25.59 -13.83 30.15
N GLU A 557 -24.92 -13.00 29.34
CA GLU A 557 -24.28 -11.78 29.82
C GLU A 557 -25.25 -10.69 30.29
N MET A 558 -26.50 -10.75 29.84
CA MET A 558 -27.62 -9.92 30.30
C MET A 558 -28.37 -10.52 31.48
N GLU A 559 -27.96 -11.68 31.95
CA GLU A 559 -28.59 -12.47 33.02
C GLU A 559 -30.01 -12.98 32.68
N GLU A 560 -30.36 -12.98 31.36
CA GLU A 560 -31.63 -13.49 30.83
C GLU A 560 -31.54 -14.99 30.56
N TYR A 561 -31.25 -15.75 31.61
CA TYR A 561 -30.93 -17.18 31.54
C TYR A 561 -32.04 -18.04 30.95
N GLU A 562 -33.33 -17.68 31.17
CA GLU A 562 -34.46 -18.47 30.68
C GLU A 562 -34.59 -18.40 29.16
N GLU A 563 -34.35 -17.21 28.59
CA GLU A 563 -34.32 -17.05 27.13
C GLU A 563 -33.06 -17.67 26.53
N ALA A 564 -31.90 -17.56 27.19
CA ALA A 564 -30.67 -18.21 26.78
C ALA A 564 -30.81 -19.72 26.61
N LEU A 565 -31.49 -20.39 27.57
CA LEU A 565 -31.73 -21.82 27.49
C LEU A 565 -32.47 -22.27 26.22
N LYS A 566 -33.35 -21.47 25.65
CA LYS A 566 -34.08 -21.82 24.43
C LYS A 566 -33.10 -22.00 23.24
N TYR A 567 -32.09 -21.13 23.13
CA TYR A 567 -31.10 -21.21 22.09
C TYR A 567 -30.05 -22.28 22.38
N LEU A 568 -29.64 -22.40 23.63
CA LEU A 568 -28.69 -23.43 24.09
C LEU A 568 -29.19 -24.84 23.88
N PHE A 569 -30.47 -25.16 24.18
CA PHE A 569 -31.02 -26.48 23.91
C PHE A 569 -31.05 -26.81 22.41
N LYS A 570 -31.28 -25.80 21.55
CA LYS A 570 -31.20 -25.98 20.09
C LYS A 570 -29.77 -26.28 19.65
N LEU A 571 -28.78 -25.57 20.21
CA LEU A 571 -27.36 -25.80 19.96
C LEU A 571 -26.92 -27.20 20.45
N ASP A 572 -27.34 -27.61 21.66
CA ASP A 572 -27.03 -28.92 22.22
C ASP A 572 -27.61 -30.05 21.36
N TYR A 573 -28.83 -29.85 20.81
CA TYR A 573 -29.45 -30.81 19.89
C TYR A 573 -28.68 -30.90 18.55
N MET A 574 -28.20 -29.77 18.04
CA MET A 574 -27.45 -29.73 16.79
C MET A 574 -26.02 -30.26 16.91
N GLN A 575 -25.40 -30.10 18.07
CA GLN A 575 -24.02 -30.48 18.36
C GLN A 575 -23.92 -31.24 19.70
N GLU A 576 -24.50 -32.44 19.73
CA GLU A 576 -24.69 -33.24 20.94
C GLU A 576 -23.41 -33.51 21.77
N ASN A 577 -22.24 -33.49 21.12
CA ASN A 577 -20.95 -33.71 21.79
C ASN A 577 -20.25 -32.41 22.22
N ASN A 578 -20.84 -31.23 22.03
CA ASN A 578 -20.20 -29.97 22.41
C ASN A 578 -20.35 -29.68 23.90
N ILE A 579 -19.27 -29.85 24.63
CA ILE A 579 -19.20 -29.66 26.08
C ILE A 579 -19.48 -28.22 26.48
N VAL A 580 -19.02 -27.25 25.69
CA VAL A 580 -19.20 -25.81 25.97
C VAL A 580 -20.68 -25.44 26.12
N PHE A 581 -21.53 -25.94 25.22
CA PHE A 581 -22.96 -25.67 25.28
C PHE A 581 -23.60 -26.34 26.51
N LYS A 582 -23.15 -27.54 26.86
CA LYS A 582 -23.62 -28.25 28.08
C LYS A 582 -23.25 -27.48 29.34
N THR A 583 -22.04 -26.96 29.44
CA THR A 583 -21.59 -26.13 30.57
C THR A 583 -22.39 -24.82 30.65
N CYS A 584 -22.70 -24.19 29.51
CA CYS A 584 -23.57 -23.00 29.49
C CYS A 584 -24.99 -23.33 29.98
N ILE A 585 -25.56 -24.48 29.57
CA ILE A 585 -26.88 -24.93 30.05
C ILE A 585 -26.86 -25.20 31.55
N GLU A 586 -25.84 -25.87 32.03
CA GLU A 586 -25.65 -26.14 33.47
C GLU A 586 -25.61 -24.83 34.27
N THR A 587 -24.81 -23.86 33.83
CA THR A 587 -24.69 -22.55 34.46
C THR A 587 -26.03 -21.80 34.47
N CYS A 588 -26.73 -21.74 33.35
CA CYS A 588 -28.05 -21.12 33.28
C CYS A 588 -29.06 -21.83 34.21
N ALA A 589 -29.06 -23.15 34.23
CA ALA A 589 -29.94 -23.95 35.08
C ALA A 589 -29.66 -23.70 36.59
N LEU A 590 -28.40 -23.55 36.96
CA LEU A 590 -28.00 -23.21 38.34
C LEU A 590 -28.55 -21.85 38.76
N HIS A 591 -28.35 -20.79 37.93
CA HIS A 591 -28.91 -19.45 38.24
C HIS A 591 -30.44 -19.43 38.30
N LEU A 592 -31.10 -20.24 37.47
CA LEU A 592 -32.57 -20.39 37.48
C LEU A 592 -33.08 -21.31 38.57
N ARG A 593 -32.22 -21.87 39.42
CA ARG A 593 -32.55 -22.88 40.45
C ARG A 593 -33.21 -24.15 39.91
N LYS A 594 -32.94 -24.48 38.62
CA LYS A 594 -33.38 -25.74 38.00
C LYS A 594 -32.35 -26.84 38.31
N PHE A 595 -32.23 -27.19 39.59
CA PHE A 595 -31.15 -28.02 40.12
C PHE A 595 -31.04 -29.38 39.46
N ASP A 596 -32.18 -30.04 39.20
CA ASP A 596 -32.22 -31.35 38.54
C ASP A 596 -31.65 -31.27 37.12
N LEU A 597 -31.93 -30.20 36.40
CA LEU A 597 -31.39 -29.94 35.06
C LEU A 597 -29.86 -29.73 35.15
N ALA A 598 -29.40 -28.91 36.09
CA ALA A 598 -27.98 -28.63 36.29
C ALA A 598 -27.21 -29.92 36.59
N LEU A 599 -27.68 -30.76 37.54
CA LEU A 599 -27.05 -32.04 37.88
C LEU A 599 -27.04 -33.03 36.70
N ARG A 600 -28.09 -33.04 35.88
CA ARG A 600 -28.14 -33.92 34.72
C ARG A 600 -27.05 -33.54 33.71
N TYR A 601 -26.89 -32.27 33.39
CA TYR A 601 -25.86 -31.82 32.48
C TYR A 601 -24.47 -31.96 33.07
N ASN A 602 -24.27 -31.62 34.33
CA ASN A 602 -23.03 -31.85 35.06
C ASN A 602 -22.56 -33.33 34.97
N LYS A 603 -23.48 -34.27 35.20
CA LYS A 603 -23.17 -35.68 35.05
C LYS A 603 -22.73 -36.04 33.63
N THR A 604 -23.42 -35.51 32.61
CA THR A 604 -23.07 -35.75 31.19
C THR A 604 -21.69 -35.21 30.86
N ILE A 605 -21.33 -34.04 31.38
CA ILE A 605 -20.01 -33.42 31.16
C ILE A 605 -18.92 -34.26 31.84
N LEU A 606 -19.15 -34.71 33.09
CA LEU A 606 -18.21 -35.56 33.84
C LEU A 606 -17.98 -36.94 33.19
N GLU A 607 -18.99 -37.48 32.49
CA GLU A 607 -18.89 -38.74 31.75
C GLU A 607 -18.16 -38.61 30.41
N SER A 608 -17.97 -37.39 29.91
CA SER A 608 -17.24 -37.13 28.64
C SER A 608 -15.76 -37.43 28.82
N THR A 609 -15.17 -38.13 27.83
CA THR A 609 -13.74 -38.47 27.82
C THR A 609 -12.84 -37.31 27.42
N ASP A 610 -13.40 -36.32 26.71
CA ASP A 610 -12.66 -35.26 26.06
C ASP A 610 -12.52 -33.99 26.92
N TYR A 611 -13.02 -34.02 28.18
CA TYR A 611 -12.98 -32.85 29.05
C TYR A 611 -11.89 -33.01 30.14
N GLU A 612 -10.87 -32.16 30.10
CA GLU A 612 -9.72 -32.21 31.00
C GLU A 612 -9.97 -31.47 32.33
N ASP A 613 -10.75 -30.38 32.33
CA ASP A 613 -10.98 -29.53 33.51
C ASP A 613 -12.13 -30.01 34.42
N ARG A 614 -12.26 -31.31 34.58
CA ARG A 614 -13.33 -31.98 35.40
C ARG A 614 -13.45 -31.46 36.82
N TYR A 615 -12.41 -30.87 37.35
CA TYR A 615 -12.43 -30.35 38.74
C TYR A 615 -13.43 -29.19 38.88
N ILE A 616 -13.64 -28.34 37.85
CA ILE A 616 -14.62 -27.26 37.87
C ILE A 616 -16.04 -27.83 38.01
N GLU A 617 -16.32 -28.93 37.34
CA GLU A 617 -17.63 -29.57 37.37
C GLU A 617 -17.96 -30.14 38.74
N TYR A 618 -16.97 -30.64 39.48
CA TYR A 618 -17.16 -31.03 40.86
C TYR A 618 -17.44 -29.85 41.80
N LEU A 619 -16.87 -28.67 41.50
CA LEU A 619 -17.16 -27.42 42.19
C LEU A 619 -18.62 -27.01 41.95
N THR A 620 -19.06 -27.03 40.69
CA THR A 620 -20.44 -26.69 40.29
C THR A 620 -21.45 -27.65 40.89
N ALA A 621 -21.20 -28.99 40.85
CA ALA A 621 -22.04 -29.98 41.52
C ALA A 621 -22.13 -29.74 43.02
N GLY A 622 -21.02 -29.36 43.66
CA GLY A 622 -21.00 -28.96 45.07
C GLY A 622 -21.92 -27.77 45.35
N HIS A 623 -21.89 -26.73 44.49
CA HIS A 623 -22.77 -25.56 44.61
C HIS A 623 -24.25 -25.95 44.48
N VAL A 624 -24.59 -26.81 43.50
CA VAL A 624 -25.97 -27.28 43.29
C VAL A 624 -26.47 -28.04 44.50
N HIS A 625 -25.72 -29.05 44.98
CA HIS A 625 -26.10 -29.84 46.14
C HIS A 625 -26.22 -28.99 47.42
N PHE A 626 -25.32 -28.01 47.57
CA PHE A 626 -25.37 -27.10 48.71
C PHE A 626 -26.61 -26.20 48.67
N ALA A 627 -26.98 -25.69 47.50
CA ALA A 627 -28.19 -24.92 47.29
C ALA A 627 -29.48 -25.72 47.52
N MET A 628 -29.44 -27.04 47.30
CA MET A 628 -30.53 -27.97 47.60
C MET A 628 -30.61 -28.32 49.09
N GLY A 629 -29.65 -27.90 49.88
CA GLY A 629 -29.56 -28.30 51.31
C GLY A 629 -28.94 -29.69 51.53
N ASN A 630 -28.38 -30.31 50.51
CA ASN A 630 -27.77 -31.65 50.57
C ASN A 630 -26.30 -31.55 51.00
N TRP A 631 -26.06 -31.23 52.27
CA TRP A 631 -24.72 -30.95 52.81
C TRP A 631 -23.70 -32.09 52.60
N LYS A 632 -24.13 -33.34 52.73
CA LYS A 632 -23.26 -34.51 52.58
C LYS A 632 -22.75 -34.66 51.14
N GLU A 633 -23.65 -34.57 50.20
CA GLU A 633 -23.35 -34.62 48.74
C GLU A 633 -22.51 -33.44 48.29
N ALA A 634 -22.85 -32.24 48.81
CA ALA A 634 -22.06 -31.01 48.56
C ALA A 634 -20.62 -31.18 49.05
N LEU A 635 -20.42 -31.61 50.31
CA LEU A 635 -19.09 -31.83 50.85
C LEU A 635 -18.31 -32.89 50.06
N SER A 636 -18.97 -33.96 49.63
CA SER A 636 -18.35 -35.00 48.80
C SER A 636 -17.86 -34.42 47.46
N SER A 637 -18.67 -33.61 46.82
CA SER A 637 -18.33 -32.96 45.54
C SER A 637 -17.17 -31.97 45.70
N TYR A 638 -17.19 -31.13 46.73
CA TYR A 638 -16.10 -30.18 47.00
C TYR A 638 -14.78 -30.89 47.38
N LYS A 639 -14.81 -32.01 48.08
CA LYS A 639 -13.59 -32.80 48.35
C LYS A 639 -13.02 -33.42 47.09
N LYS A 640 -13.87 -33.86 46.15
CA LYS A 640 -13.42 -34.31 44.81
C LYS A 640 -12.82 -33.15 44.01
N TYR A 641 -13.48 -32.00 44.03
CA TYR A 641 -12.96 -30.78 43.39
C TYR A 641 -11.53 -30.48 43.88
N LYS A 642 -11.33 -30.39 45.19
CA LYS A 642 -10.03 -30.08 45.80
C LYS A 642 -8.96 -31.12 45.41
N ALA A 643 -9.30 -32.41 45.51
CA ALA A 643 -8.39 -33.49 45.16
C ALA A 643 -7.94 -33.46 43.68
N HIS A 644 -8.87 -33.21 42.75
CA HIS A 644 -8.54 -33.10 41.32
C HIS A 644 -7.74 -31.83 41.00
N ALA A 645 -8.03 -30.69 41.63
CA ALA A 645 -7.27 -29.45 41.46
C ALA A 645 -5.82 -29.62 41.96
N GLU A 646 -5.62 -30.30 43.08
CA GLU A 646 -4.29 -30.65 43.63
C GLU A 646 -3.52 -31.62 42.70
N GLU A 647 -4.23 -32.56 42.09
CA GLU A 647 -3.63 -33.50 41.13
C GLU A 647 -3.16 -32.80 39.86
N LEU A 648 -3.95 -31.88 39.32
CA LEU A 648 -3.58 -31.05 38.18
C LEU A 648 -2.37 -30.15 38.47
N ASN A 649 -2.31 -29.55 39.67
CA ASN A 649 -1.16 -28.77 40.11
C ASN A 649 0.14 -29.59 40.11
N LYS A 650 0.05 -30.88 40.45
CA LYS A 650 1.21 -31.79 40.48
C LYS A 650 1.63 -32.25 39.07
N LYS A 651 0.66 -32.51 38.17
CA LYS A 651 0.92 -33.08 36.83
C LYS A 651 1.35 -32.03 35.81
N GLU A 652 0.70 -30.87 35.84
CA GLU A 652 0.81 -29.89 34.75
C GLU A 652 1.45 -28.55 35.16
N ASN A 653 2.00 -28.47 36.41
CA ASN A 653 2.56 -27.22 36.95
C ASN A 653 1.59 -26.02 36.90
N ARG A 654 0.27 -26.30 36.88
CA ARG A 654 -0.78 -25.27 36.99
C ARG A 654 -0.82 -24.77 38.44
N LYS A 655 -1.06 -23.46 38.62
CA LYS A 655 -1.18 -22.83 39.96
C LYS A 655 -2.66 -22.63 40.30
N VAL A 656 -3.45 -23.68 40.35
CA VAL A 656 -4.84 -23.62 40.83
C VAL A 656 -4.83 -23.57 42.36
N ASP A 657 -5.44 -22.54 42.93
CA ASP A 657 -5.66 -22.42 44.38
C ASP A 657 -7.13 -22.75 44.68
N PRO A 658 -7.42 -23.99 45.15
CA PRO A 658 -8.79 -24.44 45.36
C PRO A 658 -9.57 -23.60 46.37
N ASP A 659 -8.91 -23.11 47.42
CA ASP A 659 -9.56 -22.31 48.45
C ASP A 659 -9.95 -20.93 47.90
N LYS A 660 -9.08 -20.31 47.14
CA LYS A 660 -9.34 -19.04 46.49
C LYS A 660 -10.46 -19.14 45.45
N GLU A 661 -10.47 -20.18 44.61
CA GLU A 661 -11.52 -20.42 43.63
C GLU A 661 -12.87 -20.70 44.27
N PHE A 662 -12.92 -21.50 45.32
CA PHE A 662 -14.16 -21.71 46.08
C PHE A 662 -14.71 -20.38 46.63
N LEU A 663 -13.85 -19.55 47.22
CA LEU A 663 -14.27 -18.26 47.75
C LEU A 663 -14.76 -17.30 46.65
N LEU A 664 -14.13 -17.28 45.48
CA LEU A 664 -14.58 -16.50 44.34
C LEU A 664 -15.94 -16.99 43.81
N SER A 665 -16.11 -18.28 43.64
CA SER A 665 -17.37 -18.88 43.18
C SER A 665 -18.50 -18.79 44.21
N SER A 666 -18.18 -18.52 45.47
CA SER A 666 -19.18 -18.35 46.54
C SER A 666 -20.16 -17.17 46.29
N LYS A 667 -19.86 -16.31 45.33
CA LYS A 667 -20.80 -15.27 44.86
C LYS A 667 -22.11 -15.93 44.39
N ILE A 668 -22.03 -16.98 43.59
CA ILE A 668 -23.18 -17.76 43.11
C ILE A 668 -24.00 -18.32 44.30
N LEU A 669 -23.34 -18.82 45.35
CA LEU A 669 -24.03 -19.35 46.53
C LEU A 669 -24.83 -18.25 47.26
N LYS A 670 -24.32 -17.02 47.31
CA LYS A 670 -25.06 -15.88 47.88
C LYS A 670 -26.28 -15.53 47.04
N GLU A 671 -26.16 -15.55 45.72
CA GLU A 671 -27.27 -15.34 44.76
C GLU A 671 -28.35 -16.45 44.94
N LEU A 672 -27.95 -17.65 45.27
CA LEU A 672 -28.82 -18.77 45.61
C LEU A 672 -29.38 -18.70 47.04
N CYS A 673 -29.14 -17.58 47.76
CA CYS A 673 -29.63 -17.31 49.14
C CYS A 673 -29.00 -18.19 50.20
N ILE A 674 -27.78 -18.73 49.99
CA ILE A 674 -27.02 -19.41 51.04
C ILE A 674 -26.41 -18.38 52.00
N SER A 675 -26.55 -18.59 53.31
CA SER A 675 -26.01 -17.67 54.27
C SER A 675 -24.48 -17.59 54.25
N PRO A 676 -23.88 -16.41 54.49
CA PRO A 676 -22.43 -16.30 54.56
C PRO A 676 -21.80 -17.19 55.66
N SER A 677 -22.54 -17.47 56.73
CA SER A 677 -22.13 -18.37 57.81
C SER A 677 -22.05 -19.82 57.32
N ASP A 678 -23.06 -20.28 56.57
CA ASP A 678 -23.06 -21.65 56.03
C ASP A 678 -21.97 -21.85 54.97
N ILE A 679 -21.69 -20.83 54.17
CA ILE A 679 -20.58 -20.88 53.22
C ILE A 679 -19.24 -21.05 53.94
N ARG A 680 -19.01 -20.34 55.05
CA ARG A 680 -17.81 -20.49 55.86
C ARG A 680 -17.73 -21.86 56.52
N LEU A 681 -18.82 -22.33 57.08
CA LEU A 681 -18.89 -23.69 57.68
C LEU A 681 -18.56 -24.77 56.64
N MET A 682 -19.10 -24.67 55.43
CA MET A 682 -18.78 -25.60 54.36
C MET A 682 -17.31 -25.51 53.95
N HIS A 683 -16.73 -24.33 53.86
CA HIS A 683 -15.30 -24.13 53.59
C HIS A 683 -14.42 -24.80 54.65
N ASP A 684 -14.76 -24.62 55.95
CA ASP A 684 -14.03 -25.27 57.05
C ASP A 684 -14.16 -26.80 56.98
N MET A 685 -15.33 -27.33 56.61
CA MET A 685 -15.55 -28.76 56.42
C MET A 685 -14.79 -29.36 55.24
N ILE A 686 -14.54 -28.60 54.18
CA ILE A 686 -13.72 -29.00 53.02
C ILE A 686 -12.24 -29.14 53.44
N ASN A 687 -11.80 -28.29 54.37
CA ASN A 687 -10.42 -28.23 54.84
C ASN A 687 -10.12 -29.13 56.07
N LEU A 688 -11.14 -29.71 56.64
CA LEU A 688 -11.02 -30.80 57.60
C LEU A 688 -10.81 -32.17 56.92
#